data_59528925eda324d49be421c0a842db30
#
_entry.id   59528925eda324d49be421c0a842db30
#
_cell.length_a   1.000
_cell.length_b   1.000
_cell.length_c   1.000
_cell.angle_alpha   90.00
_cell.angle_beta   90.00
_cell.angle_gamma   90.00
#
_symmetry.space_group_name_H-M   'P 1'
#
loop_
_entity.id
_entity.type
_entity.pdbx_description
1 polymer ?
#
loop_
_entity_poly.entity_id
_entity_poly.type
_entity_poly.pdbx_seq_one_letter_code
_entity_poly.pdbx_strand_id
1 'polypeptide(L)'
;LTGLVSSETLLAARDLELHHNDRVLLDRASLGLAAGDRIGLVGRNGAGKSTLLRILCGELQPDAGEVVRRREVVVGYLPQTFELDPAKTVYESVRSGADHVLKLIHEYETLPGHTRRHEELEEHIERLGGWTLDARIRSALNQLGCPPDERLIEGLSGGEHRRVALARALVSQPDVLMLDEPTNHLDIESVTWITEFLADYPGALLVVTHDRHFLDEVANSIVELRNGAFERYQGNYTDYLAGRAEKLATEELQEHKRQMFLRKELEWVRRRPKAQTSKSKARLDQFFAVDEASPHAVESDMELVVPPPPQLGNRVVDLSEVGMNFGGRRLFSGISLSFAGGSRIGITGRNGLGKTTLLKLILGQLTPTEGEVRVGQLTQFNYVDQGRLRLAEERTVIDEMSEGSDWVNWGDTRLSVRAYLKRFLFTDDRLVTQIRHLSGGERSRLLLAKVLRRGGNFLILDEPTNDLDLQTMRVLEEALVEFPGCVLVVSHDRYFLNRVCTGILAFEGDGRVAFSEGNFDYYLEKKRRLTARQDELSKARPAPAKASAPAAAPPPKARKLSFKEQQELAGMEAAIQVAEADVARLEAMFAAPDFHRVHAARTPALLAEMEAAKAKVTRMFARWEELEALRAAGA
;
A
#
# COMPACT_ATOMS: atom_id res chain seq x y z
N LEU A 1 15.19 -4.19 -31.13
CA LEU A 1 13.75 -4.31 -31.46
C LEU A 1 13.30 -5.76 -31.77
N THR A 2 14.21 -6.74 -31.92
CA THR A 2 13.93 -8.15 -32.27
C THR A 2 13.74 -9.07 -31.06
N GLY A 3 13.78 -8.58 -29.83
CA GLY A 3 13.70 -9.39 -28.60
C GLY A 3 12.32 -9.51 -27.95
N LEU A 4 11.26 -8.87 -28.48
CA LEU A 4 9.95 -8.76 -27.81
C LEU A 4 9.00 -9.93 -28.10
N VAL A 5 9.33 -10.84 -28.99
CA VAL A 5 8.50 -12.03 -29.30
C VAL A 5 9.37 -13.26 -29.26
N SER A 6 9.53 -13.83 -28.06
CA SER A 6 9.99 -15.20 -27.89
C SER A 6 8.82 -16.16 -28.19
N SER A 7 9.12 -17.44 -28.42
CA SER A 7 8.10 -18.50 -28.55
C SER A 7 7.19 -18.64 -27.31
N GLU A 8 7.53 -17.97 -26.21
CA GLU A 8 6.84 -17.98 -24.92
C GLU A 8 5.88 -16.80 -24.72
N THR A 9 5.86 -15.79 -25.63
CA THR A 9 5.00 -14.62 -25.48
C THR A 9 3.53 -15.01 -25.69
N LEU A 10 2.68 -14.72 -24.71
CA LEU A 10 1.24 -14.97 -24.73
C LEU A 10 0.46 -13.81 -25.35
N LEU A 11 0.87 -12.57 -25.02
CA LEU A 11 0.23 -11.33 -25.47
C LEU A 11 1.30 -10.26 -25.68
N ALA A 12 1.26 -9.55 -26.80
CA ALA A 12 2.19 -8.46 -27.09
C ALA A 12 1.46 -7.26 -27.68
N ALA A 13 1.78 -6.08 -27.16
CA ALA A 13 1.49 -4.79 -27.78
C ALA A 13 2.72 -4.32 -28.54
N ARG A 14 2.54 -3.82 -29.77
CA ARG A 14 3.62 -3.31 -30.63
C ARG A 14 3.29 -1.92 -31.10
N ASP A 15 4.20 -1.00 -30.82
CA ASP A 15 4.22 0.38 -31.30
C ASP A 15 2.84 1.06 -31.16
N LEU A 16 2.19 0.87 -30.00
CA LEU A 16 0.88 1.43 -29.72
C LEU A 16 0.95 2.95 -29.66
N GLU A 17 0.11 3.60 -30.43
CA GLU A 17 -0.13 5.04 -30.35
C GLU A 17 -1.59 5.29 -29.96
N LEU A 18 -1.80 6.18 -29.01
CA LEU A 18 -3.14 6.60 -28.60
C LEU A 18 -3.14 8.06 -28.15
N HIS A 19 -4.07 8.79 -28.72
CA HIS A 19 -4.34 10.18 -28.35
C HIS A 19 -5.70 10.29 -27.68
N HIS A 20 -5.78 11.08 -26.66
CA HIS A 20 -7.06 11.43 -26.03
C HIS A 20 -7.17 12.94 -25.93
N ASN A 21 -8.05 13.53 -26.75
CA ASN A 21 -8.09 14.96 -27.02
C ASN A 21 -6.70 15.44 -27.50
N ASP A 22 -6.13 16.48 -26.88
CA ASP A 22 -4.80 17.02 -27.23
C ASP A 22 -3.63 16.35 -26.48
N ARG A 23 -3.87 15.22 -25.78
CA ARG A 23 -2.85 14.51 -25.01
C ARG A 23 -2.45 13.21 -25.67
N VAL A 24 -1.15 12.99 -25.80
CA VAL A 24 -0.58 11.69 -26.16
C VAL A 24 -0.58 10.81 -24.91
N LEU A 25 -1.35 9.72 -24.92
CA LEU A 25 -1.38 8.73 -23.85
C LEU A 25 -0.35 7.63 -24.10
N LEU A 26 -0.22 7.18 -25.34
CA LEU A 26 0.77 6.19 -25.77
C LEU A 26 1.48 6.71 -27.01
N ASP A 27 2.81 6.60 -27.04
CA ASP A 27 3.68 7.00 -28.15
C ASP A 27 4.64 5.85 -28.47
N ARG A 28 4.31 5.06 -29.50
CA ARG A 28 5.04 3.85 -29.93
C ARG A 28 5.37 2.90 -28.80
N ALA A 29 4.42 2.78 -27.87
CA ALA A 29 4.59 1.98 -26.67
C ALA A 29 4.50 0.48 -27.00
N SER A 30 5.51 -0.30 -26.59
CA SER A 30 5.57 -1.75 -26.86
C SER A 30 5.78 -2.50 -25.55
N LEU A 31 4.96 -3.56 -25.33
CA LEU A 31 4.98 -4.40 -24.13
C LEU A 31 4.68 -5.84 -24.49
N GLY A 32 5.50 -6.78 -24.00
CA GLY A 32 5.26 -8.24 -24.13
C GLY A 32 5.00 -8.87 -22.77
N LEU A 33 4.08 -9.84 -22.75
CA LEU A 33 3.70 -10.67 -21.61
C LEU A 33 3.98 -12.13 -21.96
N ALA A 34 4.86 -12.76 -21.22
CA ALA A 34 5.19 -14.18 -21.32
C ALA A 34 4.63 -14.96 -20.12
N ALA A 35 4.54 -16.29 -20.24
CA ALA A 35 4.14 -17.13 -19.12
C ALA A 35 5.09 -16.94 -17.92
N GLY A 36 4.53 -16.79 -16.71
CA GLY A 36 5.28 -16.52 -15.50
C GLY A 36 5.72 -15.06 -15.30
N ASP A 37 5.45 -14.15 -16.27
CA ASP A 37 5.62 -12.73 -16.05
C ASP A 37 4.58 -12.24 -15.03
N ARG A 38 5.05 -11.55 -13.98
CA ARG A 38 4.21 -10.84 -13.02
C ARG A 38 4.61 -9.36 -13.05
N ILE A 39 3.91 -8.61 -13.88
CA ILE A 39 4.24 -7.22 -14.19
C ILE A 39 3.36 -6.28 -13.36
N GLY A 40 4.01 -5.43 -12.54
CA GLY A 40 3.37 -4.27 -11.93
C GLY A 40 3.43 -3.08 -12.88
N LEU A 41 2.28 -2.57 -13.33
CA LEU A 41 2.20 -1.38 -14.17
C LEU A 41 1.99 -0.15 -13.30
N VAL A 42 3.00 0.70 -13.21
CA VAL A 42 2.98 1.93 -12.42
C VAL A 42 3.00 3.17 -13.32
N GLY A 43 2.59 4.30 -12.79
CA GLY A 43 2.56 5.57 -13.51
C GLY A 43 1.54 6.51 -12.90
N ARG A 44 1.58 7.78 -13.28
CA ARG A 44 0.67 8.82 -12.75
C ARG A 44 -0.80 8.51 -13.05
N ASN A 45 -1.70 9.07 -12.23
CA ASN A 45 -3.13 9.04 -12.54
C ASN A 45 -3.39 9.81 -13.85
N GLY A 46 -4.19 9.20 -14.73
CA GLY A 46 -4.45 9.74 -16.07
C GLY A 46 -3.32 9.52 -17.10
N ALA A 47 -2.29 8.73 -16.79
CA ALA A 47 -1.23 8.39 -17.74
C ALA A 47 -1.66 7.39 -18.83
N GLY A 48 -2.82 6.75 -18.69
CA GLY A 48 -3.31 5.78 -19.67
C GLY A 48 -3.19 4.31 -19.24
N LYS A 49 -2.92 4.01 -17.96
CA LYS A 49 -2.76 2.62 -17.45
C LYS A 49 -4.01 1.76 -17.73
N SER A 50 -5.18 2.20 -17.24
CA SER A 50 -6.46 1.48 -17.48
C SER A 50 -6.83 1.43 -18.96
N THR A 51 -6.48 2.46 -19.72
CA THR A 51 -6.69 2.52 -21.17
C THR A 51 -5.85 1.46 -21.89
N LEU A 52 -4.59 1.28 -21.47
CA LEU A 52 -3.74 0.20 -21.98
C LEU A 52 -4.36 -1.18 -21.72
N LEU A 53 -4.84 -1.44 -20.49
CA LEU A 53 -5.49 -2.72 -20.17
C LEU A 53 -6.68 -2.98 -21.08
N ARG A 54 -7.51 -1.97 -21.37
CA ARG A 54 -8.65 -2.07 -22.29
C ARG A 54 -8.21 -2.34 -23.74
N ILE A 55 -7.09 -1.77 -24.20
CA ILE A 55 -6.52 -2.07 -25.51
C ILE A 55 -6.04 -3.52 -25.57
N LEU A 56 -5.31 -3.99 -24.54
CA LEU A 56 -4.82 -5.37 -24.47
C LEU A 56 -5.94 -6.40 -24.41
N CYS A 57 -7.09 -6.06 -23.79
CA CYS A 57 -8.29 -6.89 -23.79
C CYS A 57 -9.06 -6.86 -25.11
N GLY A 58 -8.80 -5.90 -25.99
CA GLY A 58 -9.54 -5.69 -27.24
C GLY A 58 -10.83 -4.89 -27.06
N GLU A 59 -11.08 -4.28 -25.90
CA GLU A 59 -12.22 -3.39 -25.66
C GLU A 59 -12.07 -2.01 -26.32
N LEU A 60 -10.83 -1.60 -26.56
CA LEU A 60 -10.48 -0.32 -27.19
C LEU A 60 -9.46 -0.56 -28.30
N GLN A 61 -9.65 0.09 -29.45
CA GLN A 61 -8.66 0.08 -30.53
C GLN A 61 -7.68 1.23 -30.35
N PRO A 62 -6.36 1.02 -30.54
CA PRO A 62 -5.37 2.09 -30.58
C PRO A 62 -5.49 2.90 -31.89
N ASP A 63 -4.94 4.11 -31.93
CA ASP A 63 -4.87 4.92 -33.15
C ASP A 63 -3.86 4.33 -34.15
N ALA A 64 -2.75 3.76 -33.65
CA ALA A 64 -1.76 3.02 -34.45
C ALA A 64 -1.14 1.90 -33.61
N GLY A 65 -0.45 0.96 -34.30
CA GLY A 65 0.13 -0.22 -33.67
C GLY A 65 -0.85 -1.40 -33.65
N GLU A 66 -0.42 -2.50 -33.05
CA GLU A 66 -1.19 -3.74 -33.01
C GLU A 66 -1.05 -4.48 -31.68
N VAL A 67 -2.08 -5.23 -31.31
CA VAL A 67 -2.04 -6.21 -30.23
C VAL A 67 -2.04 -7.61 -30.82
N VAL A 68 -0.97 -8.35 -30.58
CA VAL A 68 -0.80 -9.73 -31.03
C VAL A 68 -1.07 -10.69 -29.88
N ARG A 69 -2.03 -11.57 -30.05
CA ARG A 69 -2.39 -12.59 -29.06
C ARG A 69 -2.11 -13.97 -29.64
N ARG A 70 -1.44 -14.82 -28.87
CA ARG A 70 -1.22 -16.22 -29.21
C ARG A 70 -2.58 -16.95 -29.32
N ARG A 71 -2.69 -17.90 -30.24
CA ARG A 71 -3.92 -18.69 -30.42
C ARG A 71 -4.27 -19.42 -29.10
N GLU A 72 -5.57 -19.51 -28.80
CA GLU A 72 -6.15 -20.23 -27.66
C GLU A 72 -5.81 -19.63 -26.28
N VAL A 73 -5.09 -18.52 -26.20
CA VAL A 73 -4.82 -17.85 -24.92
C VAL A 73 -6.11 -17.23 -24.36
N VAL A 74 -6.45 -17.58 -23.13
CA VAL A 74 -7.56 -17.01 -22.38
C VAL A 74 -7.07 -15.77 -21.63
N VAL A 75 -7.73 -14.64 -21.85
CA VAL A 75 -7.41 -13.37 -21.17
C VAL A 75 -8.54 -13.04 -20.20
N GLY A 76 -8.21 -12.87 -18.92
CA GLY A 76 -9.10 -12.40 -17.89
C GLY A 76 -8.79 -10.93 -17.56
N TYR A 77 -9.82 -10.13 -17.37
CA TYR A 77 -9.67 -8.72 -17.03
C TYR A 77 -10.62 -8.31 -15.91
N LEU A 78 -10.08 -7.66 -14.90
CA LEU A 78 -10.85 -6.96 -13.87
C LEU A 78 -10.67 -5.46 -14.08
N PRO A 79 -11.65 -4.75 -14.65
CA PRO A 79 -11.58 -3.29 -14.81
C PRO A 79 -11.82 -2.56 -13.49
N GLN A 80 -11.47 -1.28 -13.45
CA GLN A 80 -11.75 -0.40 -12.33
C GLN A 80 -13.27 -0.22 -12.11
N THR A 81 -14.03 -0.09 -13.20
CA THR A 81 -15.49 -0.07 -13.20
C THR A 81 -16.02 -1.28 -13.96
N PHE A 82 -16.96 -2.01 -13.39
CA PHE A 82 -17.50 -3.24 -13.94
C PHE A 82 -18.98 -3.36 -13.62
N GLU A 83 -19.69 -4.15 -14.40
CA GLU A 83 -21.08 -4.49 -14.17
C GLU A 83 -21.20 -5.99 -13.88
N LEU A 84 -21.97 -6.32 -12.87
CA LEU A 84 -22.41 -7.66 -12.57
C LEU A 84 -23.90 -7.76 -12.86
N ASP A 85 -24.35 -8.92 -13.32
CA ASP A 85 -25.77 -9.17 -13.57
C ASP A 85 -26.56 -9.13 -12.24
N PRO A 86 -27.45 -8.15 -12.06
CA PRO A 86 -28.18 -7.95 -10.81
C PRO A 86 -29.12 -9.14 -10.46
N ALA A 87 -29.54 -9.91 -11.46
CA ALA A 87 -30.45 -11.04 -11.29
C ALA A 87 -29.76 -12.32 -10.80
N LYS A 88 -28.42 -12.39 -10.86
CA LYS A 88 -27.66 -13.55 -10.42
C LYS A 88 -27.38 -13.50 -8.92
N THR A 89 -27.19 -14.68 -8.33
CA THR A 89 -26.63 -14.80 -6.98
C THR A 89 -25.13 -14.56 -6.98
N VAL A 90 -24.54 -14.33 -5.81
CA VAL A 90 -23.10 -14.19 -5.63
C VAL A 90 -22.37 -15.40 -6.19
N TYR A 91 -22.83 -16.62 -5.84
CA TYR A 91 -22.23 -17.87 -6.33
C TYR A 91 -22.31 -17.99 -7.86
N GLU A 92 -23.48 -17.77 -8.47
CA GLU A 92 -23.69 -17.84 -9.90
C GLU A 92 -22.85 -16.81 -10.66
N SER A 93 -22.72 -15.60 -10.11
CA SER A 93 -21.89 -14.54 -10.67
C SER A 93 -20.41 -14.94 -10.71
N VAL A 94 -19.87 -15.53 -9.63
CA VAL A 94 -18.48 -15.99 -9.58
C VAL A 94 -18.27 -17.20 -10.45
N ARG A 95 -19.20 -18.15 -10.47
CA ARG A 95 -19.16 -19.36 -11.30
C ARG A 95 -19.12 -19.01 -12.80
N SER A 96 -19.83 -17.95 -13.22
CA SER A 96 -19.80 -17.52 -14.63
C SER A 96 -18.42 -17.04 -15.11
N GLY A 97 -17.49 -16.71 -14.20
CA GLY A 97 -16.09 -16.44 -14.55
C GLY A 97 -15.37 -17.64 -15.16
N ALA A 98 -15.79 -18.85 -14.82
CA ALA A 98 -15.23 -20.11 -15.32
C ALA A 98 -16.08 -20.76 -16.44
N ASP A 99 -16.88 -19.98 -17.18
CA ASP A 99 -17.75 -20.51 -18.25
C ASP A 99 -16.99 -21.34 -19.31
N HIS A 100 -15.73 -21.00 -19.59
CA HIS A 100 -14.89 -21.77 -20.49
C HIS A 100 -14.59 -23.18 -19.95
N VAL A 101 -14.35 -23.34 -18.65
CA VAL A 101 -14.15 -24.64 -17.99
C VAL A 101 -15.47 -25.41 -17.95
N LEU A 102 -16.57 -24.73 -17.62
CA LEU A 102 -17.90 -25.33 -17.56
C LEU A 102 -18.35 -25.89 -18.93
N LYS A 103 -18.01 -25.21 -20.02
CA LYS A 103 -18.25 -25.69 -21.38
C LYS A 103 -17.47 -26.97 -21.68
N LEU A 104 -16.21 -27.06 -21.25
CA LEU A 104 -15.40 -28.28 -21.43
C LEU A 104 -15.98 -29.45 -20.60
N ILE A 105 -16.40 -29.19 -19.36
CA ILE A 105 -17.05 -30.19 -18.50
C ILE A 105 -18.35 -30.67 -19.16
N HIS A 106 -19.18 -29.76 -19.67
CA HIS A 106 -20.43 -30.10 -20.33
C HIS A 106 -20.18 -30.91 -21.64
N GLU A 107 -19.17 -30.55 -22.43
CA GLU A 107 -18.77 -31.31 -23.61
C GLU A 107 -18.32 -32.73 -23.21
N TYR A 108 -17.51 -32.85 -22.14
CA TYR A 108 -17.06 -34.13 -21.60
C TYR A 108 -18.23 -35.04 -21.18
N GLU A 109 -19.21 -34.45 -20.45
CA GLU A 109 -20.40 -35.19 -19.96
C GLU A 109 -21.37 -35.62 -21.08
N THR A 110 -21.41 -34.85 -22.19
CA THR A 110 -22.37 -35.10 -23.29
C THR A 110 -21.82 -35.95 -24.40
N LEU A 111 -20.50 -36.18 -24.46
CA LEU A 111 -19.87 -37.02 -25.47
C LEU A 111 -20.20 -38.51 -25.25
N PRO A 112 -20.70 -39.25 -26.27
CA PRO A 112 -20.98 -40.66 -26.15
C PRO A 112 -19.71 -41.52 -26.22
N GLY A 113 -19.43 -42.26 -25.16
CA GLY A 113 -18.37 -43.29 -25.10
C GLY A 113 -16.97 -42.71 -24.83
N HIS A 114 -16.03 -43.60 -24.47
CA HIS A 114 -14.63 -43.24 -24.29
C HIS A 114 -13.92 -43.11 -25.64
N THR A 115 -13.76 -41.87 -26.10
CA THR A 115 -13.06 -41.53 -27.36
C THR A 115 -11.77 -40.77 -27.04
N ARG A 116 -10.85 -40.69 -27.98
CA ARG A 116 -9.66 -39.86 -27.88
C ARG A 116 -9.99 -38.40 -27.45
N ARG A 117 -11.15 -37.90 -27.90
CA ARG A 117 -11.64 -36.58 -27.50
C ARG A 117 -11.98 -36.49 -26.01
N HIS A 118 -12.45 -37.59 -25.40
CA HIS A 118 -12.66 -37.68 -23.96
C HIS A 118 -11.35 -37.52 -23.18
N GLU A 119 -10.29 -38.22 -23.59
CA GLU A 119 -8.97 -38.14 -22.95
C GLU A 119 -8.39 -36.73 -23.08
N GLU A 120 -8.51 -36.11 -24.26
CA GLU A 120 -8.08 -34.72 -24.49
C GLU A 120 -8.85 -33.72 -23.62
N LEU A 121 -10.15 -33.90 -23.45
CA LEU A 121 -10.99 -33.05 -22.60
C LEU A 121 -10.68 -33.26 -21.12
N GLU A 122 -10.51 -34.50 -20.68
CA GLU A 122 -10.16 -34.85 -19.31
C GLU A 122 -8.85 -34.22 -18.91
N GLU A 123 -7.79 -34.38 -19.72
CA GLU A 123 -6.49 -33.73 -19.50
C GLU A 123 -6.62 -32.19 -19.45
N HIS A 124 -7.47 -31.63 -20.32
CA HIS A 124 -7.68 -30.17 -20.35
C HIS A 124 -8.44 -29.66 -19.12
N ILE A 125 -9.51 -30.37 -18.70
CA ILE A 125 -10.29 -30.06 -17.51
C ILE A 125 -9.41 -30.21 -16.25
N GLU A 126 -8.59 -31.26 -16.17
CA GLU A 126 -7.67 -31.49 -15.07
C GLU A 126 -6.63 -30.37 -14.96
N ARG A 127 -6.01 -29.99 -16.09
CA ARG A 127 -5.06 -28.88 -16.15
C ARG A 127 -5.66 -27.54 -15.67
N LEU A 128 -6.93 -27.28 -15.97
CA LEU A 128 -7.67 -26.10 -15.55
C LEU A 128 -8.28 -26.23 -14.13
N GLY A 129 -8.07 -27.37 -13.46
CA GLY A 129 -8.63 -27.65 -12.14
C GLY A 129 -10.17 -27.67 -12.15
N GLY A 130 -10.78 -28.12 -13.26
CA GLY A 130 -12.23 -28.10 -13.45
C GLY A 130 -12.99 -28.94 -12.42
N TRP A 131 -12.44 -30.09 -12.02
CA TRP A 131 -13.05 -30.98 -11.02
C TRP A 131 -13.12 -30.39 -9.61
N THR A 132 -12.26 -29.41 -9.31
CA THR A 132 -12.23 -28.73 -8.01
C THR A 132 -12.83 -27.32 -8.05
N LEU A 133 -13.52 -26.96 -9.15
CA LEU A 133 -14.03 -25.61 -9.40
C LEU A 133 -14.94 -25.11 -8.27
N ASP A 134 -15.89 -25.92 -7.79
CA ASP A 134 -16.81 -25.51 -6.72
C ASP A 134 -16.09 -25.23 -5.39
N ALA A 135 -15.09 -26.05 -5.05
CA ALA A 135 -14.27 -25.82 -3.85
C ALA A 135 -13.45 -24.53 -3.98
N ARG A 136 -12.92 -24.27 -5.18
CA ARG A 136 -12.16 -23.04 -5.48
C ARG A 136 -13.05 -21.79 -5.42
N ILE A 137 -14.28 -21.86 -5.95
CA ILE A 137 -15.26 -20.77 -5.84
C ILE A 137 -15.54 -20.45 -4.38
N ARG A 138 -15.90 -21.45 -3.56
CA ARG A 138 -16.21 -21.25 -2.14
C ARG A 138 -15.02 -20.74 -1.34
N SER A 139 -13.82 -21.23 -1.65
CA SER A 139 -12.59 -20.72 -1.05
C SER A 139 -12.38 -19.25 -1.35
N ALA A 140 -12.49 -18.84 -2.61
CA ALA A 140 -12.33 -17.45 -3.03
C ALA A 140 -13.39 -16.54 -2.38
N LEU A 141 -14.67 -16.96 -2.35
CA LEU A 141 -15.74 -16.21 -1.72
C LEU A 141 -15.49 -15.99 -0.22
N ASN A 142 -15.05 -17.03 0.48
CA ASN A 142 -14.77 -16.96 1.91
C ASN A 142 -13.55 -16.07 2.22
N GLN A 143 -12.46 -16.26 1.51
CA GLN A 143 -11.20 -15.52 1.74
C GLN A 143 -11.32 -14.03 1.41
N LEU A 144 -12.09 -13.68 0.39
CA LEU A 144 -12.38 -12.29 0.06
C LEU A 144 -13.49 -11.67 0.92
N GLY A 145 -14.07 -12.45 1.84
CA GLY A 145 -15.17 -11.96 2.68
C GLY A 145 -16.38 -11.53 1.86
N CYS A 146 -16.70 -12.27 0.79
CA CYS A 146 -17.87 -12.00 -0.03
C CYS A 146 -19.17 -12.22 0.75
N PRO A 147 -20.29 -11.63 0.32
CA PRO A 147 -21.60 -11.91 0.88
C PRO A 147 -21.99 -13.41 0.73
N PRO A 148 -23.00 -13.90 1.47
CA PRO A 148 -23.47 -15.28 1.35
C PRO A 148 -23.81 -15.68 -0.09
N ASP A 149 -23.52 -16.93 -0.44
CA ASP A 149 -23.62 -17.51 -1.79
C ASP A 149 -24.96 -17.25 -2.48
N GLU A 150 -26.06 -17.29 -1.72
CA GLU A 150 -27.44 -17.17 -2.19
C GLU A 150 -27.94 -15.73 -2.33
N ARG A 151 -27.15 -14.75 -1.85
CA ARG A 151 -27.54 -13.34 -1.92
C ARG A 151 -27.49 -12.85 -3.37
N LEU A 152 -28.53 -12.11 -3.78
CA LEU A 152 -28.57 -11.49 -5.11
C LEU A 152 -27.56 -10.37 -5.20
N ILE A 153 -27.01 -10.19 -6.39
CA ILE A 153 -26.11 -9.08 -6.72
C ILE A 153 -26.81 -7.73 -6.53
N GLU A 154 -28.11 -7.67 -6.86
CA GLU A 154 -28.92 -6.50 -6.58
C GLU A 154 -28.93 -6.21 -5.06
N GLY A 155 -28.55 -4.98 -4.69
CA GLY A 155 -28.52 -4.58 -3.27
C GLY A 155 -27.21 -4.85 -2.54
N LEU A 156 -26.16 -5.25 -3.23
CA LEU A 156 -24.81 -5.25 -2.69
C LEU A 156 -24.23 -3.82 -2.63
N SER A 157 -23.43 -3.56 -1.61
CA SER A 157 -22.61 -2.34 -1.59
C SER A 157 -21.51 -2.35 -2.67
N GLY A 158 -20.97 -1.18 -3.04
CA GLY A 158 -19.89 -1.10 -4.04
C GLY A 158 -18.67 -1.96 -3.68
N GLY A 159 -18.29 -2.02 -2.41
CA GLY A 159 -17.20 -2.89 -1.95
C GLY A 159 -17.52 -4.39 -2.04
N GLU A 160 -18.78 -4.79 -1.74
CA GLU A 160 -19.23 -6.18 -1.93
C GLU A 160 -19.23 -6.57 -3.41
N HIS A 161 -19.75 -5.69 -4.29
CA HIS A 161 -19.70 -5.89 -5.75
C HIS A 161 -18.26 -6.14 -6.22
N ARG A 162 -17.31 -5.31 -5.74
CA ARG A 162 -15.91 -5.43 -6.14
C ARG A 162 -15.29 -6.74 -5.72
N ARG A 163 -15.55 -7.21 -4.50
CA ARG A 163 -15.06 -8.51 -4.01
C ARG A 163 -15.60 -9.68 -4.84
N VAL A 164 -16.88 -9.63 -5.21
CA VAL A 164 -17.50 -10.65 -6.09
C VAL A 164 -16.89 -10.63 -7.49
N ALA A 165 -16.67 -9.44 -8.08
CA ALA A 165 -16.02 -9.32 -9.39
C ALA A 165 -14.58 -9.82 -9.37
N LEU A 166 -13.83 -9.53 -8.31
CA LEU A 166 -12.48 -10.04 -8.10
C LEU A 166 -12.48 -11.57 -7.97
N ALA A 167 -13.37 -12.15 -7.14
CA ALA A 167 -13.53 -13.60 -7.02
C ALA A 167 -13.80 -14.24 -8.38
N ARG A 168 -14.70 -13.64 -9.19
CA ARG A 168 -15.00 -14.09 -10.56
C ARG A 168 -13.77 -14.11 -11.46
N ALA A 169 -12.94 -13.05 -11.41
CA ALA A 169 -11.72 -12.96 -12.21
C ALA A 169 -10.67 -13.99 -11.79
N LEU A 170 -10.50 -14.22 -10.48
CA LEU A 170 -9.50 -15.17 -9.94
C LEU A 170 -9.90 -16.64 -10.20
N VAL A 171 -11.19 -16.95 -10.09
CA VAL A 171 -11.68 -18.32 -10.31
C VAL A 171 -11.51 -18.77 -11.77
N SER A 172 -11.54 -17.84 -12.71
CA SER A 172 -11.37 -18.14 -14.14
C SER A 172 -9.98 -18.71 -14.50
N GLN A 173 -8.94 -18.42 -13.71
CA GLN A 173 -7.54 -18.81 -13.93
C GLN A 173 -7.09 -18.70 -15.41
N PRO A 174 -7.22 -17.52 -16.04
CA PRO A 174 -6.84 -17.34 -17.44
C PRO A 174 -5.32 -17.44 -17.64
N ASP A 175 -4.87 -17.67 -18.89
CA ASP A 175 -3.43 -17.66 -19.22
C ASP A 175 -2.78 -16.29 -19.00
N VAL A 176 -3.55 -15.20 -19.22
CA VAL A 176 -3.16 -13.82 -18.93
C VAL A 176 -4.22 -13.17 -18.05
N LEU A 177 -3.86 -12.82 -16.84
CA LEU A 177 -4.74 -12.12 -15.89
C LEU A 177 -4.35 -10.64 -15.80
N MET A 178 -5.31 -9.75 -16.07
CA MET A 178 -5.13 -8.31 -15.97
C MET A 178 -6.04 -7.74 -14.88
N LEU A 179 -5.45 -7.03 -13.93
CA LEU A 179 -6.16 -6.50 -12.77
C LEU A 179 -5.92 -4.98 -12.66
N ASP A 180 -7.01 -4.22 -12.59
CA ASP A 180 -6.97 -2.76 -12.40
C ASP A 180 -7.39 -2.41 -10.97
N GLU A 181 -6.42 -2.01 -10.13
CA GLU A 181 -6.56 -1.67 -8.70
C GLU A 181 -7.25 -2.78 -7.87
N PRO A 182 -6.75 -4.04 -7.89
CA PRO A 182 -7.44 -5.15 -7.23
C PRO A 182 -7.49 -5.04 -5.70
N THR A 183 -6.56 -4.30 -5.08
CA THR A 183 -6.44 -4.15 -3.62
C THR A 183 -7.36 -3.06 -3.04
N ASN A 184 -7.92 -2.17 -3.88
CA ASN A 184 -8.78 -1.08 -3.42
C ASN A 184 -10.05 -1.62 -2.74
N HIS A 185 -10.40 -1.04 -1.59
CA HIS A 185 -11.54 -1.40 -0.75
C HIS A 185 -11.49 -2.79 -0.12
N LEU A 186 -10.36 -3.50 -0.24
CA LEU A 186 -10.12 -4.75 0.48
C LEU A 186 -9.53 -4.44 1.86
N ASP A 187 -9.84 -5.29 2.83
CA ASP A 187 -9.15 -5.27 4.12
C ASP A 187 -7.80 -6.02 4.05
N ILE A 188 -6.98 -5.81 5.06
CA ILE A 188 -5.60 -6.35 5.08
C ILE A 188 -5.57 -7.88 4.96
N GLU A 189 -6.56 -8.60 5.50
CA GLU A 189 -6.59 -10.07 5.42
C GLU A 189 -6.87 -10.53 3.99
N SER A 190 -7.86 -9.90 3.32
CA SER A 190 -8.16 -10.16 1.91
C SER A 190 -6.99 -9.77 0.99
N VAL A 191 -6.31 -8.64 1.27
CA VAL A 191 -5.10 -8.24 0.53
C VAL A 191 -3.98 -9.26 0.73
N THR A 192 -3.77 -9.77 1.95
CA THR A 192 -2.73 -10.79 2.20
C THR A 192 -3.01 -12.06 1.40
N TRP A 193 -4.26 -12.55 1.44
CA TRP A 193 -4.63 -13.75 0.70
C TRP A 193 -4.46 -13.60 -0.82
N ILE A 194 -4.92 -12.47 -1.41
CA ILE A 194 -4.75 -12.27 -2.86
C ILE A 194 -3.28 -12.12 -3.24
N THR A 195 -2.46 -11.52 -2.38
CA THR A 195 -1.02 -11.41 -2.56
C THR A 195 -0.38 -12.80 -2.64
N GLU A 196 -0.67 -13.68 -1.67
CA GLU A 196 -0.18 -15.06 -1.65
C GLU A 196 -0.67 -15.84 -2.87
N PHE A 197 -1.95 -15.71 -3.24
CA PHE A 197 -2.53 -16.38 -4.40
C PHE A 197 -1.88 -15.95 -5.72
N LEU A 198 -1.59 -14.65 -5.90
CA LEU A 198 -1.02 -14.12 -7.14
C LEU A 198 0.51 -14.24 -7.20
N ALA A 199 1.19 -14.39 -6.07
CA ALA A 199 2.64 -14.66 -6.03
C ALA A 199 2.98 -16.00 -6.69
N ASP A 200 2.10 -17.00 -6.59
CA ASP A 200 2.24 -18.32 -7.19
C ASP A 200 1.43 -18.51 -8.47
N TYR A 201 0.95 -17.41 -9.07
CA TYR A 201 0.11 -17.49 -10.27
C TYR A 201 0.87 -18.09 -11.47
N PRO A 202 0.37 -19.19 -12.09
CA PRO A 202 1.11 -19.91 -13.14
C PRO A 202 1.09 -19.20 -14.50
N GLY A 203 0.10 -18.36 -14.77
CA GLY A 203 -0.04 -17.60 -16.01
C GLY A 203 0.77 -16.31 -16.02
N ALA A 204 0.52 -15.45 -16.99
CA ALA A 204 1.01 -14.09 -16.99
C ALA A 204 0.08 -13.18 -16.18
N LEU A 205 0.64 -12.29 -15.38
CA LEU A 205 -0.07 -11.31 -14.60
C LEU A 205 0.35 -9.89 -14.97
N LEU A 206 -0.61 -9.04 -15.28
CA LEU A 206 -0.40 -7.60 -15.42
C LEU A 206 -1.32 -6.87 -14.43
N VAL A 207 -0.74 -6.22 -13.45
CA VAL A 207 -1.51 -5.54 -12.41
C VAL A 207 -1.20 -4.05 -12.39
N VAL A 208 -2.26 -3.24 -12.36
CA VAL A 208 -2.19 -1.82 -12.04
C VAL A 208 -2.59 -1.68 -10.59
N THR A 209 -1.69 -1.20 -9.74
CA THR A 209 -2.02 -0.91 -8.34
C THR A 209 -1.09 0.14 -7.76
N HIS A 210 -1.58 0.81 -6.73
CA HIS A 210 -0.82 1.74 -5.91
C HIS A 210 -0.40 1.13 -4.56
N ASP A 211 -0.73 -0.15 -4.32
CA ASP A 211 -0.29 -0.90 -3.14
C ASP A 211 1.16 -1.38 -3.34
N ARG A 212 2.08 -0.71 -2.64
CA ARG A 212 3.53 -0.98 -2.73
C ARG A 212 3.89 -2.35 -2.18
N HIS A 213 3.23 -2.76 -1.09
CA HIS A 213 3.49 -4.07 -0.49
C HIS A 213 3.06 -5.19 -1.43
N PHE A 214 1.90 -5.05 -2.05
CA PHE A 214 1.42 -5.98 -3.06
C PHE A 214 2.41 -6.09 -4.23
N LEU A 215 2.91 -4.95 -4.74
CA LEU A 215 3.91 -4.93 -5.81
C LEU A 215 5.24 -5.58 -5.41
N ASP A 216 5.68 -5.39 -4.16
CA ASP A 216 6.93 -6.00 -3.67
C ASP A 216 6.84 -7.54 -3.57
N GLU A 217 5.68 -8.05 -3.16
CA GLU A 217 5.49 -9.50 -2.95
C GLU A 217 5.12 -10.25 -4.25
N VAL A 218 4.36 -9.62 -5.16
CA VAL A 218 3.80 -10.29 -6.33
C VAL A 218 4.63 -10.05 -7.59
N ALA A 219 5.09 -8.82 -7.82
CA ALA A 219 5.73 -8.47 -9.09
C ALA A 219 7.16 -9.00 -9.19
N ASN A 220 7.52 -9.56 -10.36
CA ASN A 220 8.90 -9.88 -10.73
C ASN A 220 9.50 -8.88 -11.72
N SER A 221 8.69 -7.98 -12.25
CA SER A 221 9.14 -6.78 -12.95
C SER A 221 8.13 -5.64 -12.83
N ILE A 222 8.63 -4.41 -12.83
CA ILE A 222 7.80 -3.20 -12.83
C ILE A 222 7.95 -2.51 -14.17
N VAL A 223 6.81 -2.10 -14.74
CA VAL A 223 6.76 -1.28 -15.96
C VAL A 223 6.20 0.09 -15.60
N GLU A 224 7.00 1.13 -15.79
CA GLU A 224 6.56 2.51 -15.61
C GLU A 224 6.05 3.08 -16.93
N LEU A 225 4.80 3.56 -16.94
CA LEU A 225 4.25 4.35 -18.05
C LEU A 225 4.55 5.83 -17.80
N ARG A 226 5.51 6.38 -18.54
CA ARG A 226 5.96 7.76 -18.43
C ARG A 226 6.02 8.40 -19.82
N ASN A 227 5.35 9.54 -19.98
CA ASN A 227 5.33 10.31 -21.24
C ASN A 227 4.95 9.47 -22.48
N GLY A 228 3.99 8.56 -22.34
CA GLY A 228 3.52 7.71 -23.43
C GLY A 228 4.36 6.48 -23.72
N ALA A 229 5.52 6.31 -23.09
CA ALA A 229 6.43 5.19 -23.30
C ALA A 229 6.51 4.27 -22.07
N PHE A 230 6.85 2.99 -22.32
CA PHE A 230 7.09 2.02 -21.26
C PHE A 230 8.56 1.94 -20.90
N GLU A 231 8.81 1.91 -19.61
CA GLU A 231 10.11 1.65 -19.06
C GLU A 231 10.05 0.46 -18.12
N ARG A 232 10.77 -0.63 -18.45
CA ARG A 232 10.76 -1.87 -17.68
C ARG A 232 11.95 -1.93 -16.73
N TYR A 233 11.66 -2.22 -15.47
CA TYR A 233 12.62 -2.48 -14.40
C TYR A 233 12.48 -3.93 -13.96
N GLN A 234 13.58 -4.66 -13.85
CA GLN A 234 13.58 -6.03 -13.34
C GLN A 234 13.58 -6.02 -11.81
N GLY A 235 12.87 -6.97 -11.21
CA GLY A 235 12.71 -7.06 -9.78
C GLY A 235 11.38 -6.51 -9.27
N ASN A 236 11.30 -6.33 -7.97
CA ASN A 236 10.09 -5.87 -7.27
C ASN A 236 10.01 -4.33 -7.20
N TYR A 237 9.08 -3.82 -6.40
CA TYR A 237 8.89 -2.37 -6.26
C TYR A 237 10.07 -1.67 -5.58
N THR A 238 10.73 -2.33 -4.64
CA THR A 238 11.95 -1.81 -3.99
C THR A 238 13.09 -1.68 -4.99
N ASP A 239 13.30 -2.69 -5.85
CA ASP A 239 14.30 -2.65 -6.92
C ASP A 239 14.00 -1.54 -7.94
N TYR A 240 12.73 -1.37 -8.30
CA TYR A 240 12.27 -0.26 -9.16
C TYR A 240 12.63 1.11 -8.55
N LEU A 241 12.39 1.32 -7.26
CA LEU A 241 12.71 2.59 -6.61
C LEU A 241 14.22 2.89 -6.68
N ALA A 242 15.06 1.87 -6.44
CA ALA A 242 16.51 2.01 -6.52
C ALA A 242 16.96 2.34 -7.95
N GLY A 243 16.49 1.58 -8.95
CA GLY A 243 16.83 1.80 -10.37
C GLY A 243 16.32 3.15 -10.88
N ARG A 244 15.13 3.57 -10.46
CA ARG A 244 14.58 4.89 -10.80
C ARG A 244 15.41 6.03 -10.20
N ALA A 245 15.83 5.91 -8.93
CA ALA A 245 16.66 6.92 -8.28
C ALA A 245 18.02 7.08 -8.99
N GLU A 246 18.67 5.98 -9.36
CA GLU A 246 19.92 6.01 -10.11
C GLU A 246 19.75 6.67 -11.49
N LYS A 247 18.66 6.37 -12.18
CA LYS A 247 18.35 6.97 -13.47
C LYS A 247 18.08 8.45 -13.36
N LEU A 248 17.27 8.90 -12.39
CA LEU A 248 17.01 10.32 -12.16
C LEU A 248 18.30 11.08 -11.88
N ALA A 249 19.18 10.55 -11.03
CA ALA A 249 20.49 11.16 -10.78
C ALA A 249 21.34 11.27 -12.05
N THR A 250 21.26 10.27 -12.94
CA THR A 250 21.96 10.30 -14.23
C THR A 250 21.34 11.33 -15.18
N GLU A 251 20.01 11.41 -15.27
CA GLU A 251 19.29 12.40 -16.07
C GLU A 251 19.60 13.83 -15.60
N GLU A 252 19.60 14.08 -14.28
CA GLU A 252 19.99 15.37 -13.71
C GLU A 252 21.42 15.77 -14.04
N LEU A 253 22.36 14.83 -13.94
CA LEU A 253 23.75 15.08 -14.31
C LEU A 253 23.89 15.39 -15.80
N GLN A 254 23.17 14.69 -16.67
CA GLN A 254 23.16 14.95 -18.10
C GLN A 254 22.54 16.31 -18.41
N GLU A 255 21.42 16.65 -17.78
CA GLU A 255 20.78 17.95 -17.96
C GLU A 255 21.66 19.09 -17.45
N HIS A 256 22.31 18.93 -16.30
CA HIS A 256 23.28 19.90 -15.81
C HIS A 256 24.43 20.12 -16.81
N LYS A 257 24.99 19.03 -17.36
CA LYS A 257 26.02 19.11 -18.41
C LYS A 257 25.52 19.81 -19.68
N ARG A 258 24.28 19.50 -20.10
CA ARG A 258 23.60 20.13 -21.23
C ARG A 258 23.43 21.63 -21.01
N GLN A 259 22.92 22.06 -19.86
CA GLN A 259 22.74 23.47 -19.50
C GLN A 259 24.09 24.21 -19.47
N MET A 260 25.11 23.59 -18.89
CA MET A 260 26.47 24.15 -18.91
C MET A 260 27.00 24.32 -20.34
N PHE A 261 26.78 23.32 -21.22
CA PHE A 261 27.13 23.39 -22.62
C PHE A 261 26.36 24.52 -23.32
N LEU A 262 25.04 24.57 -23.22
CA LEU A 262 24.19 25.60 -23.82
C LEU A 262 24.59 26.99 -23.34
N ARG A 263 24.85 27.17 -22.05
CA ARG A 263 25.30 28.45 -21.48
C ARG A 263 26.62 28.90 -22.09
N LYS A 264 27.58 27.99 -22.19
CA LYS A 264 28.90 28.26 -22.79
C LYS A 264 28.79 28.58 -24.29
N GLU A 265 27.97 27.84 -25.03
CA GLU A 265 27.76 28.06 -26.45
C GLU A 265 26.97 29.35 -26.72
N LEU A 266 25.98 29.67 -25.87
CA LEU A 266 25.21 30.92 -25.96
C LEU A 266 26.10 32.14 -25.78
N GLU A 267 27.05 32.10 -24.85
CA GLU A 267 28.07 33.17 -24.72
C GLU A 267 28.91 33.30 -25.98
N TRP A 268 29.31 32.18 -26.60
CA TRP A 268 30.04 32.18 -27.86
C TRP A 268 29.17 32.69 -29.01
N VAL A 269 27.90 32.32 -29.11
CA VAL A 269 26.96 32.82 -30.13
C VAL A 269 26.73 34.32 -29.98
N ARG A 270 26.68 34.87 -28.78
CA ARG A 270 26.47 36.31 -28.50
C ARG A 270 27.72 37.14 -28.78
N ARG A 271 28.94 36.57 -28.76
CA ARG A 271 30.16 37.29 -29.09
C ARG A 271 30.18 37.63 -30.59
N ARG A 272 30.44 38.92 -30.94
CA ARG A 272 30.61 39.34 -32.33
C ARG A 272 31.87 38.69 -32.91
N PRO A 273 31.85 38.12 -34.14
CA PRO A 273 33.04 37.61 -34.78
C PRO A 273 34.06 38.74 -34.97
N LYS A 274 35.33 38.46 -34.73
CA LYS A 274 36.41 39.39 -35.12
C LYS A 274 36.37 39.53 -36.65
N ALA A 275 36.59 40.76 -37.15
CA ALA A 275 36.58 41.05 -38.57
C ALA A 275 37.43 40.02 -39.33
N GLN A 276 36.86 39.32 -40.32
CA GLN A 276 37.41 38.25 -41.16
C GLN A 276 37.19 36.78 -40.77
N THR A 277 36.44 36.44 -39.69
CA THR A 277 36.12 35.04 -39.42
C THR A 277 34.62 34.81 -39.36
N SER A 278 34.10 33.86 -40.16
CA SER A 278 32.69 33.38 -40.06
C SER A 278 32.54 32.42 -38.88
N LYS A 279 31.40 32.46 -38.21
CA LYS A 279 31.08 31.46 -37.18
C LYS A 279 30.96 30.06 -37.80
N SER A 280 31.50 29.05 -37.16
CA SER A 280 31.39 27.66 -37.62
C SER A 280 29.93 27.26 -37.69
N LYS A 281 29.44 26.93 -38.89
CA LYS A 281 28.07 26.48 -39.14
C LYS A 281 27.79 25.18 -38.36
N ALA A 282 28.71 24.22 -38.39
CA ALA A 282 28.58 22.96 -37.67
C ALA A 282 28.37 23.13 -36.14
N ARG A 283 29.03 24.13 -35.52
CA ARG A 283 28.88 24.43 -34.10
C ARG A 283 27.57 25.13 -33.78
N LEU A 284 27.04 25.96 -34.69
CA LEU A 284 25.71 26.53 -34.58
C LEU A 284 24.62 25.45 -34.74
N ASP A 285 24.78 24.56 -35.73
CA ASP A 285 23.85 23.45 -35.96
C ASP A 285 23.82 22.50 -34.73
N GLN A 286 24.97 22.23 -34.12
CA GLN A 286 25.09 21.45 -32.90
C GLN A 286 24.39 22.15 -31.70
N PHE A 287 24.58 23.48 -31.56
CA PHE A 287 23.88 24.25 -30.52
C PHE A 287 22.37 24.14 -30.67
N PHE A 288 21.82 24.39 -31.86
CA PHE A 288 20.39 24.29 -32.12
C PHE A 288 19.88 22.88 -31.94
N ALA A 289 20.58 21.84 -32.37
CA ALA A 289 20.20 20.46 -32.17
C ALA A 289 20.13 20.08 -30.66
N VAL A 290 21.05 20.60 -29.85
CA VAL A 290 21.04 20.39 -28.38
C VAL A 290 19.97 21.25 -27.70
N ASP A 291 19.65 22.43 -28.22
CA ASP A 291 18.61 23.33 -27.70
C ASP A 291 17.20 22.78 -28.04
N GLU A 292 17.00 22.30 -29.27
CA GLU A 292 15.77 21.68 -29.76
C GLU A 292 15.45 20.34 -29.05
N ALA A 293 16.48 19.61 -28.59
CA ALA A 293 16.29 18.46 -27.72
C ALA A 293 15.78 18.95 -26.38
N SER A 294 14.49 19.34 -26.32
CA SER A 294 13.84 19.83 -25.10
C SER A 294 13.94 18.78 -24.00
N PRO A 295 14.45 19.12 -22.80
CA PRO A 295 14.38 18.23 -21.69
C PRO A 295 12.92 18.08 -21.29
N HIS A 296 12.51 16.89 -20.99
CA HIS A 296 11.34 16.72 -20.16
C HIS A 296 11.58 17.50 -18.87
N ALA A 297 10.62 18.35 -18.48
CA ALA A 297 10.76 19.18 -17.30
C ALA A 297 11.22 18.34 -16.11
N VAL A 298 12.42 18.61 -15.63
CA VAL A 298 12.94 17.98 -14.40
C VAL A 298 11.99 18.41 -13.29
N GLU A 299 11.33 17.45 -12.69
CA GLU A 299 10.50 17.71 -11.52
C GLU A 299 11.43 18.07 -10.37
N SER A 300 11.44 19.33 -10.00
CA SER A 300 12.18 19.77 -8.81
C SER A 300 11.54 19.12 -7.58
N ASP A 301 12.34 18.40 -6.80
CA ASP A 301 12.00 18.01 -5.44
C ASP A 301 11.67 19.28 -4.64
N MET A 302 10.53 19.27 -3.98
CA MET A 302 10.02 20.45 -3.32
C MET A 302 10.13 20.32 -1.81
N GLU A 303 10.68 21.35 -1.20
CA GLU A 303 10.49 21.60 0.22
C GLU A 303 9.03 21.97 0.47
N LEU A 304 8.30 21.04 1.08
CA LEU A 304 6.91 21.24 1.43
C LEU A 304 6.84 22.03 2.73
N VAL A 305 6.25 23.22 2.70
CA VAL A 305 6.01 23.99 3.91
C VAL A 305 4.63 23.63 4.48
N VAL A 306 4.61 22.80 5.51
CA VAL A 306 3.38 22.45 6.24
C VAL A 306 2.93 23.67 7.05
N PRO A 307 1.64 24.08 6.97
CA PRO A 307 1.13 25.18 7.80
C PRO A 307 1.30 24.85 9.29
N PRO A 308 1.82 25.78 10.10
CA PRO A 308 1.88 25.56 11.54
C PRO A 308 0.46 25.42 12.09
N PRO A 309 0.15 24.35 12.84
CA PRO A 309 -1.16 24.19 13.44
C PRO A 309 -1.33 25.17 14.61
N PRO A 310 -2.56 25.47 15.01
CA PRO A 310 -2.85 26.15 16.27
C PRO A 310 -2.23 25.38 17.45
N GLN A 311 -1.94 26.10 18.55
CA GLN A 311 -1.37 25.48 19.75
C GLN A 311 -2.25 24.34 20.28
N LEU A 312 -1.62 23.20 20.60
CA LEU A 312 -2.26 22.10 21.29
C LEU A 312 -2.25 22.33 22.81
N GLY A 313 -3.34 21.93 23.45
CA GLY A 313 -3.37 21.86 24.91
C GLY A 313 -2.68 20.60 25.45
N ASN A 314 -2.45 20.54 26.75
CA ASN A 314 -1.91 19.35 27.42
C ASN A 314 -2.84 18.13 27.31
N ARG A 315 -4.14 18.34 27.17
CA ARG A 315 -5.13 17.31 26.85
C ARG A 315 -5.61 17.54 25.42
N VAL A 316 -5.52 16.50 24.60
CA VAL A 316 -5.93 16.55 23.20
C VAL A 316 -7.23 15.77 23.01
N VAL A 317 -7.19 14.46 23.14
CA VAL A 317 -8.36 13.57 23.15
C VAL A 317 -8.06 12.41 24.10
N ASP A 318 -8.99 12.15 25.02
CA ASP A 318 -8.91 11.02 25.94
C ASP A 318 -10.12 10.11 25.76
N LEU A 319 -9.89 8.85 25.46
CA LEU A 319 -10.87 7.78 25.40
C LEU A 319 -10.76 6.96 26.70
N SER A 320 -11.85 6.81 27.46
CA SER A 320 -11.86 6.04 28.70
C SER A 320 -12.94 4.96 28.61
N GLU A 321 -12.52 3.69 28.50
CA GLU A 321 -13.39 2.50 28.42
C GLU A 321 -14.51 2.63 27.36
N VAL A 322 -14.19 3.26 26.21
CA VAL A 322 -15.16 3.57 25.17
C VAL A 322 -15.64 2.29 24.48
N GLY A 323 -16.96 2.12 24.44
CA GLY A 323 -17.63 1.04 23.76
C GLY A 323 -18.81 1.52 22.92
N MET A 324 -19.13 0.77 21.86
CA MET A 324 -20.24 1.08 20.97
C MET A 324 -21.01 -0.17 20.55
N ASN A 325 -22.33 -0.12 20.77
CA ASN A 325 -23.29 -1.11 20.30
C ASN A 325 -24.18 -0.47 19.24
N PHE A 326 -24.41 -1.15 18.13
CA PHE A 326 -25.26 -0.67 17.05
C PHE A 326 -26.22 -1.77 16.61
N GLY A 327 -27.55 -1.51 16.72
CA GLY A 327 -28.57 -2.48 16.31
C GLY A 327 -28.49 -3.82 17.03
N GLY A 328 -28.07 -3.85 18.31
CA GLY A 328 -27.90 -5.08 19.09
C GLY A 328 -26.58 -5.80 18.85
N ARG A 329 -25.76 -5.36 17.90
CA ARG A 329 -24.42 -5.90 17.65
C ARG A 329 -23.36 -5.02 18.34
N ARG A 330 -22.51 -5.64 19.15
CA ARG A 330 -21.34 -4.97 19.73
C ARG A 330 -20.28 -4.76 18.63
N LEU A 331 -19.94 -3.48 18.35
CA LEU A 331 -18.89 -3.14 17.40
C LEU A 331 -17.52 -3.21 18.07
N PHE A 332 -17.38 -2.59 19.23
CA PHE A 332 -16.17 -2.62 20.06
C PHE A 332 -16.47 -2.22 21.51
N SER A 333 -15.55 -2.54 22.41
CA SER A 333 -15.66 -2.18 23.84
C SER A 333 -14.29 -1.98 24.47
N GLY A 334 -14.25 -1.18 25.55
CA GLY A 334 -13.08 -1.03 26.42
C GLY A 334 -11.89 -0.29 25.78
N ILE A 335 -12.14 0.62 24.82
CA ILE A 335 -11.06 1.41 24.23
C ILE A 335 -10.64 2.48 25.23
N SER A 336 -9.40 2.36 25.73
CA SER A 336 -8.75 3.35 26.58
C SER A 336 -7.48 3.84 25.92
N LEU A 337 -7.47 5.12 25.48
CA LEU A 337 -6.38 5.70 24.71
C LEU A 337 -6.34 7.21 24.92
N SER A 338 -5.15 7.74 25.18
CA SER A 338 -4.91 9.19 25.32
C SER A 338 -3.98 9.68 24.21
N PHE A 339 -4.39 10.73 23.52
CA PHE A 339 -3.59 11.37 22.48
C PHE A 339 -2.74 12.48 23.09
N ALA A 340 -1.43 12.34 23.00
CA ALA A 340 -0.48 13.40 23.32
C ALA A 340 -0.14 14.23 22.07
N GLY A 341 0.38 15.43 22.25
CA GLY A 341 0.84 16.26 21.13
C GLY A 341 1.87 15.52 20.28
N GLY A 342 1.70 15.57 18.96
CA GLY A 342 2.55 14.84 18.00
C GLY A 342 2.24 13.36 17.85
N SER A 343 1.20 12.81 18.50
CA SER A 343 0.77 11.41 18.30
C SER A 343 0.31 11.17 16.86
N ARG A 344 0.81 10.11 16.24
CA ARG A 344 0.37 9.63 14.92
C ARG A 344 -0.12 8.20 15.04
N ILE A 345 -1.44 8.03 15.09
CA ILE A 345 -2.07 6.74 15.35
C ILE A 345 -2.79 6.24 14.10
N GLY A 346 -2.45 5.03 13.67
CA GLY A 346 -3.12 4.31 12.61
C GLY A 346 -4.22 3.41 13.13
N ILE A 347 -5.39 3.44 12.50
CA ILE A 347 -6.49 2.53 12.77
C ILE A 347 -6.55 1.49 11.64
N THR A 348 -6.57 0.22 12.02
CA THR A 348 -6.65 -0.89 11.07
C THR A 348 -7.64 -1.96 11.53
N GLY A 349 -8.03 -2.88 10.64
CA GLY A 349 -8.95 -3.98 10.91
C GLY A 349 -9.95 -4.20 9.80
N ARG A 350 -10.68 -5.31 9.84
CA ARG A 350 -11.68 -5.67 8.82
C ARG A 350 -12.73 -4.59 8.61
N ASN A 351 -13.33 -4.58 7.43
CA ASN A 351 -14.43 -3.68 7.13
C ASN A 351 -15.67 -4.02 7.99
N GLY A 352 -16.42 -2.99 8.40
CA GLY A 352 -17.62 -3.16 9.22
C GLY A 352 -17.38 -3.37 10.73
N LEU A 353 -16.14 -3.32 11.23
CA LEU A 353 -15.83 -3.44 12.66
C LEU A 353 -16.01 -2.15 13.46
N GLY A 354 -16.36 -1.03 12.81
CA GLY A 354 -16.64 0.22 13.51
C GLY A 354 -15.51 1.26 13.49
N LYS A 355 -14.53 1.15 12.59
CA LYS A 355 -13.44 2.13 12.42
C LYS A 355 -13.97 3.56 12.25
N THR A 356 -14.81 3.78 11.23
CA THR A 356 -15.43 5.09 10.97
C THR A 356 -16.40 5.50 12.10
N THR A 357 -16.99 4.55 12.81
CA THR A 357 -17.82 4.83 14.00
C THR A 357 -16.98 5.43 15.13
N LEU A 358 -15.78 4.92 15.38
CA LEU A 358 -14.85 5.50 16.34
C LEU A 358 -14.45 6.93 15.96
N LEU A 359 -14.19 7.20 14.66
CA LEU A 359 -13.92 8.56 14.20
C LEU A 359 -15.09 9.50 14.50
N LYS A 360 -16.33 9.07 14.26
CA LYS A 360 -17.53 9.85 14.55
C LYS A 360 -17.74 10.11 16.04
N LEU A 361 -17.35 9.16 16.91
CA LEU A 361 -17.35 9.37 18.37
C LEU A 361 -16.33 10.44 18.80
N ILE A 362 -15.11 10.38 18.26
CA ILE A 362 -14.05 11.37 18.54
C ILE A 362 -14.47 12.76 18.05
N LEU A 363 -15.14 12.84 16.89
CA LEU A 363 -15.67 14.09 16.34
C LEU A 363 -16.91 14.62 17.08
N GLY A 364 -17.44 13.89 18.08
CA GLY A 364 -18.66 14.25 18.80
C GLY A 364 -19.95 14.13 17.98
N GLN A 365 -19.91 13.44 16.83
CA GLN A 365 -21.10 13.19 15.97
C GLN A 365 -21.97 12.04 16.48
N LEU A 366 -21.39 11.17 17.31
CA LEU A 366 -22.08 10.09 17.99
C LEU A 366 -21.72 10.10 19.47
N THR A 367 -22.58 9.57 20.31
CA THR A 367 -22.32 9.34 21.74
C THR A 367 -21.95 7.87 21.97
N PRO A 368 -20.92 7.56 22.77
CA PRO A 368 -20.58 6.17 23.07
C PRO A 368 -21.69 5.50 23.90
N THR A 369 -21.84 4.18 23.72
CA THR A 369 -22.77 3.38 24.53
C THR A 369 -22.19 3.10 25.92
N GLU A 370 -20.86 2.96 26.00
CA GLU A 370 -20.09 2.71 27.23
C GLU A 370 -18.87 3.63 27.25
N GLY A 371 -18.45 4.07 28.45
CA GLY A 371 -17.28 4.91 28.60
C GLY A 371 -17.51 6.38 28.24
N GLU A 372 -16.43 7.12 28.09
CA GLU A 372 -16.45 8.57 27.84
C GLU A 372 -15.36 9.00 26.85
N VAL A 373 -15.70 9.97 25.99
CA VAL A 373 -14.76 10.66 25.09
C VAL A 373 -14.60 12.10 25.57
N ARG A 374 -13.40 12.48 25.97
CA ARG A 374 -13.08 13.83 26.39
C ARG A 374 -12.18 14.51 25.37
N VAL A 375 -12.62 15.65 24.85
CA VAL A 375 -11.88 16.46 23.87
C VAL A 375 -11.34 17.70 24.58
N GLY A 376 -10.06 17.98 24.36
CA GLY A 376 -9.40 19.18 24.91
C GLY A 376 -9.97 20.46 24.29
N GLN A 377 -10.06 21.53 25.10
CA GLN A 377 -10.65 22.80 24.67
C GLN A 377 -9.93 23.46 23.48
N LEU A 378 -8.63 23.24 23.34
CA LEU A 378 -7.83 23.78 22.24
C LEU A 378 -7.75 22.84 21.03
N THR A 379 -8.38 21.65 21.09
CA THR A 379 -8.35 20.70 19.99
C THR A 379 -9.26 21.15 18.86
N GLN A 380 -8.67 21.30 17.67
CA GLN A 380 -9.36 21.68 16.45
C GLN A 380 -9.22 20.55 15.43
N PHE A 381 -10.32 19.84 15.17
CA PHE A 381 -10.33 18.73 14.22
C PHE A 381 -10.34 19.21 12.78
N ASN A 382 -9.51 18.59 11.96
CA ASN A 382 -9.60 18.63 10.52
C ASN A 382 -9.91 17.21 10.01
N TYR A 383 -11.16 16.96 9.71
CA TYR A 383 -11.62 15.67 9.20
C TYR A 383 -11.67 15.68 7.67
N VAL A 384 -10.96 14.74 7.08
CA VAL A 384 -10.86 14.55 5.64
C VAL A 384 -11.37 13.15 5.31
N ASP A 385 -12.54 13.10 4.70
CA ASP A 385 -13.12 11.87 4.16
C ASP A 385 -12.64 11.61 2.74
N GLN A 386 -12.85 10.40 2.25
CA GLN A 386 -12.47 9.95 0.91
C GLN A 386 -13.04 10.84 -0.22
N GLY A 387 -14.27 11.37 -0.07
CA GLY A 387 -14.90 12.24 -1.06
C GLY A 387 -14.19 13.59 -1.19
N ARG A 388 -13.56 14.10 -0.14
CA ARG A 388 -12.86 15.38 -0.11
C ARG A 388 -11.45 15.32 -0.70
N LEU A 389 -10.88 14.16 -0.84
CA LEU A 389 -9.60 13.95 -1.51
C LEU A 389 -9.73 13.98 -3.05
N ARG A 390 -10.95 14.00 -3.58
CA ARG A 390 -11.16 14.14 -5.02
C ARG A 390 -11.12 15.61 -5.42
N LEU A 391 -10.44 15.87 -6.53
CA LEU A 391 -10.38 17.18 -7.17
C LEU A 391 -11.39 17.23 -8.32
N ALA A 392 -12.14 18.32 -8.41
CA ALA A 392 -13.11 18.53 -9.49
C ALA A 392 -12.38 18.99 -10.76
N GLU A 393 -12.20 18.10 -11.72
CA GLU A 393 -11.37 18.30 -12.92
C GLU A 393 -11.75 19.51 -13.77
N GLU A 394 -13.05 19.88 -13.79
CA GLU A 394 -13.58 21.01 -14.56
C GLU A 394 -13.36 22.38 -13.91
N ARG A 395 -13.05 22.39 -12.60
CA ARG A 395 -12.79 23.64 -11.87
C ARG A 395 -11.38 24.14 -12.09
N THR A 396 -11.19 25.45 -11.91
CA THR A 396 -9.84 26.02 -11.80
C THR A 396 -9.23 25.73 -10.45
N VAL A 397 -7.90 25.83 -10.36
CA VAL A 397 -7.15 25.63 -9.10
C VAL A 397 -7.68 26.56 -8.01
N ILE A 398 -7.92 27.84 -8.35
CA ILE A 398 -8.40 28.81 -7.37
C ILE A 398 -9.86 28.56 -6.97
N ASP A 399 -10.73 28.18 -7.90
CA ASP A 399 -12.14 27.88 -7.59
C ASP A 399 -12.29 26.65 -6.70
N GLU A 400 -11.49 25.62 -6.94
CA GLU A 400 -11.46 24.41 -6.11
C GLU A 400 -11.00 24.73 -4.69
N MET A 401 -10.06 25.65 -4.56
CA MET A 401 -9.52 26.04 -3.27
C MET A 401 -10.33 27.13 -2.56
N SER A 402 -11.15 27.90 -3.25
CA SER A 402 -11.94 28.96 -2.62
C SER A 402 -13.11 28.41 -1.78
N GLU A 403 -13.79 27.34 -2.23
CA GLU A 403 -14.91 26.69 -1.49
C GLU A 403 -15.80 27.67 -0.67
N GLY A 404 -16.05 28.86 -1.23
CA GLY A 404 -16.86 29.91 -0.59
C GLY A 404 -16.13 30.86 0.36
N SER A 405 -14.79 30.78 0.47
CA SER A 405 -13.98 31.73 1.23
C SER A 405 -12.67 32.02 0.52
N ASP A 406 -12.36 33.29 0.33
CA ASP A 406 -11.09 33.76 -0.26
C ASP A 406 -9.93 33.74 0.74
N TRP A 407 -10.16 33.30 1.97
CA TRP A 407 -9.19 33.31 3.05
C TRP A 407 -8.94 31.90 3.61
N VAL A 408 -7.71 31.63 3.96
CA VAL A 408 -7.22 30.39 4.60
C VAL A 408 -6.55 30.73 5.92
N ASN A 409 -6.82 29.97 6.96
CA ASN A 409 -6.12 30.10 8.23
C ASN A 409 -4.71 29.53 8.09
N TRP A 410 -3.71 30.31 8.54
CA TRP A 410 -2.30 29.94 8.53
C TRP A 410 -1.71 30.23 9.91
N GLY A 411 -1.75 29.24 10.81
CA GLY A 411 -1.47 29.47 12.22
C GLY A 411 -2.40 30.53 12.80
N ASP A 412 -1.82 31.56 13.40
CA ASP A 412 -2.56 32.69 14.00
C ASP A 412 -2.91 33.79 12.99
N THR A 413 -2.55 33.63 11.72
CA THR A 413 -2.81 34.60 10.65
C THR A 413 -3.78 34.10 9.60
N ARG A 414 -4.30 35.00 8.77
CA ARG A 414 -5.11 34.65 7.60
C ARG A 414 -4.39 35.00 6.32
N LEU A 415 -4.33 34.09 5.40
CA LEU A 415 -3.77 34.30 4.06
C LEU A 415 -4.91 34.27 3.04
N SER A 416 -4.79 35.10 1.97
CA SER A 416 -5.67 34.90 0.82
C SER A 416 -5.39 33.53 0.17
N VAL A 417 -6.41 32.90 -0.43
CA VAL A 417 -6.27 31.63 -1.16
C VAL A 417 -5.14 31.71 -2.18
N ARG A 418 -5.00 32.84 -2.87
CA ARG A 418 -3.90 33.08 -3.82
C ARG A 418 -2.51 33.05 -3.14
N ALA A 419 -2.35 33.73 -2.00
CA ALA A 419 -1.10 33.73 -1.24
C ALA A 419 -0.79 32.36 -0.65
N TYR A 420 -1.81 31.63 -0.22
CA TYR A 420 -1.70 30.26 0.25
C TYR A 420 -1.22 29.31 -0.84
N LEU A 421 -1.84 29.33 -2.04
CA LEU A 421 -1.44 28.50 -3.18
C LEU A 421 -0.05 28.80 -3.69
N LYS A 422 0.42 30.07 -3.60
CA LYS A 422 1.81 30.41 -3.93
C LYS A 422 2.84 29.72 -3.04
N ARG A 423 2.48 29.39 -1.79
CA ARG A 423 3.34 28.58 -0.89
C ARG A 423 3.42 27.11 -1.32
N PHE A 424 2.43 26.62 -2.08
CA PHE A 424 2.45 25.32 -2.74
C PHE A 424 2.97 25.43 -4.18
N LEU A 425 3.72 26.52 -4.48
CA LEU A 425 4.39 26.79 -5.77
C LEU A 425 3.45 26.87 -6.99
N PHE A 426 2.21 27.33 -6.79
CA PHE A 426 1.36 27.69 -7.92
C PHE A 426 1.64 29.12 -8.35
N THR A 427 1.98 29.30 -9.63
CA THR A 427 2.14 30.60 -10.27
C THR A 427 0.77 31.19 -10.63
N ASP A 428 0.71 32.50 -10.86
CA ASP A 428 -0.57 33.17 -11.09
C ASP A 428 -1.32 32.68 -12.35
N ASP A 429 -0.60 32.23 -13.38
CA ASP A 429 -1.14 31.59 -14.58
C ASP A 429 -1.74 30.19 -14.26
N ARG A 430 -1.10 29.45 -13.34
CA ARG A 430 -1.58 28.14 -12.93
C ARG A 430 -2.82 28.19 -12.03
N LEU A 431 -3.04 29.30 -11.32
CA LEU A 431 -4.23 29.46 -10.47
C LEU A 431 -5.54 29.44 -11.27
N VAL A 432 -5.53 29.96 -12.50
CA VAL A 432 -6.70 29.99 -13.39
C VAL A 432 -6.78 28.79 -14.34
N THR A 433 -5.81 27.89 -14.26
CA THR A 433 -5.77 26.66 -15.07
C THR A 433 -6.77 25.65 -14.51
N GLN A 434 -7.51 24.96 -15.38
CA GLN A 434 -8.38 23.86 -14.97
C GLN A 434 -7.57 22.68 -14.45
N ILE A 435 -8.08 22.01 -13.43
CA ILE A 435 -7.41 20.89 -12.74
C ILE A 435 -7.06 19.76 -13.70
N ARG A 436 -7.90 19.50 -14.70
CA ARG A 436 -7.62 18.48 -15.73
C ARG A 436 -6.33 18.75 -16.53
N HIS A 437 -5.86 20.00 -16.60
CA HIS A 437 -4.64 20.39 -17.31
C HIS A 437 -3.39 20.47 -16.42
N LEU A 438 -3.53 20.17 -15.14
CA LEU A 438 -2.41 20.12 -14.20
C LEU A 438 -1.57 18.85 -14.41
N SER A 439 -0.27 18.99 -14.20
CA SER A 439 0.64 17.84 -14.08
C SER A 439 0.30 17.01 -12.82
N GLY A 440 0.76 15.76 -12.77
CA GLY A 440 0.55 14.91 -11.59
C GLY A 440 1.11 15.54 -10.31
N GLY A 441 2.32 16.12 -10.37
CA GLY A 441 2.92 16.83 -9.23
C GLY A 441 2.13 18.07 -8.80
N GLU A 442 1.55 18.84 -9.74
CA GLU A 442 0.69 19.98 -9.42
C GLU A 442 -0.63 19.51 -8.77
N ARG A 443 -1.21 18.40 -9.25
CA ARG A 443 -2.41 17.79 -8.64
C ARG A 443 -2.13 17.33 -7.21
N SER A 444 -1.00 16.67 -6.97
CA SER A 444 -0.58 16.25 -5.63
C SER A 444 -0.46 17.42 -4.68
N ARG A 445 0.18 18.50 -5.13
CA ARG A 445 0.30 19.74 -4.35
C ARG A 445 -1.04 20.38 -4.03
N LEU A 446 -1.94 20.43 -5.03
CA LEU A 446 -3.27 20.99 -4.85
C LEU A 446 -4.08 20.19 -3.84
N LEU A 447 -4.01 18.86 -3.93
CA LEU A 447 -4.67 17.97 -3.00
C LEU A 447 -4.17 18.18 -1.57
N LEU A 448 -2.86 18.24 -1.40
CA LEU A 448 -2.26 18.50 -0.09
C LEU A 448 -2.63 19.88 0.45
N ALA A 449 -2.59 20.92 -0.41
CA ALA A 449 -3.08 22.24 -0.05
C ALA A 449 -4.54 22.20 0.40
N LYS A 450 -5.38 21.41 -0.28
CA LYS A 450 -6.81 21.22 0.07
C LYS A 450 -6.98 20.53 1.43
N VAL A 451 -6.20 19.50 1.72
CA VAL A 451 -6.19 18.80 3.02
C VAL A 451 -5.80 19.75 4.14
N LEU A 452 -4.74 20.51 3.96
CA LEU A 452 -4.19 21.39 5.01
C LEU A 452 -4.91 22.74 5.14
N ARG A 453 -5.74 23.11 4.13
CA ARG A 453 -6.41 24.42 4.08
C ARG A 453 -7.26 24.74 5.31
N ARG A 454 -7.96 23.76 5.85
CA ARG A 454 -8.88 23.98 6.98
C ARG A 454 -8.16 24.31 8.27
N GLY A 455 -6.83 24.13 8.29
CA GLY A 455 -6.07 24.23 9.51
C GLY A 455 -6.46 23.11 10.49
N GLY A 456 -6.28 23.38 11.78
CA GLY A 456 -6.52 22.40 12.83
C GLY A 456 -5.22 21.80 13.33
N ASN A 457 -5.27 21.31 14.56
CA ASN A 457 -4.12 20.69 15.23
C ASN A 457 -4.31 19.18 15.45
N PHE A 458 -5.45 18.65 14.99
CA PHE A 458 -5.76 17.22 14.99
C PHE A 458 -6.34 16.82 13.63
N LEU A 459 -5.51 16.16 12.82
CA LEU A 459 -5.91 15.65 11.51
C LEU A 459 -6.54 14.27 11.66
N ILE A 460 -7.70 14.07 11.05
CA ILE A 460 -8.38 12.77 10.96
C ILE A 460 -8.56 12.46 9.49
N LEU A 461 -7.97 11.34 9.04
CA LEU A 461 -7.98 10.90 7.66
C LEU A 461 -8.65 9.52 7.58
N ASP A 462 -9.71 9.40 6.80
CA ASP A 462 -10.43 8.14 6.58
C ASP A 462 -10.13 7.60 5.20
N GLU A 463 -9.32 6.52 5.12
CA GLU A 463 -8.81 5.87 3.91
C GLU A 463 -8.18 6.86 2.89
N PRO A 464 -7.18 7.66 3.29
CA PRO A 464 -6.60 8.70 2.43
C PRO A 464 -5.79 8.14 1.26
N THR A 465 -5.42 6.87 1.30
CA THR A 465 -4.59 6.19 0.29
C THR A 465 -5.39 5.71 -0.90
N ASN A 466 -6.71 5.59 -0.77
CA ASN A 466 -7.57 5.18 -1.88
C ASN A 466 -7.58 6.24 -2.99
N ASP A 467 -7.48 5.81 -4.24
CA ASP A 467 -7.49 6.65 -5.44
C ASP A 467 -6.29 7.61 -5.61
N LEU A 468 -5.27 7.56 -4.71
CA LEU A 468 -4.04 8.35 -4.85
C LEU A 468 -2.96 7.58 -5.61
N ASP A 469 -2.26 8.26 -6.52
CA ASP A 469 -1.07 7.65 -7.14
C ASP A 469 0.13 7.66 -6.18
N LEU A 470 1.13 6.84 -6.50
CA LEU A 470 2.32 6.62 -5.66
C LEU A 470 3.09 7.92 -5.34
N GLN A 471 3.10 8.89 -6.26
CA GLN A 471 3.77 10.18 -6.04
C GLN A 471 2.99 11.04 -5.06
N THR A 472 1.67 11.14 -5.25
CA THR A 472 0.76 11.88 -4.35
C THR A 472 0.79 11.29 -2.95
N MET A 473 0.77 9.96 -2.82
CA MET A 473 0.88 9.30 -1.52
C MET A 473 2.18 9.64 -0.81
N ARG A 474 3.31 9.63 -1.52
CA ARG A 474 4.61 9.97 -0.94
C ARG A 474 4.65 11.39 -0.38
N VAL A 475 4.12 12.36 -1.14
CA VAL A 475 4.02 13.75 -0.69
C VAL A 475 3.11 13.90 0.54
N LEU A 476 1.99 13.16 0.56
CA LEU A 476 1.09 13.14 1.73
C LEU A 476 1.78 12.53 2.96
N GLU A 477 2.50 11.41 2.80
CA GLU A 477 3.27 10.77 3.88
C GLU A 477 4.28 11.74 4.49
N GLU A 478 5.08 12.40 3.65
CA GLU A 478 6.09 13.39 4.09
C GLU A 478 5.45 14.53 4.88
N ALA A 479 4.34 15.07 4.36
CA ALA A 479 3.58 16.12 5.05
C ALA A 479 3.05 15.67 6.43
N LEU A 480 2.55 14.44 6.54
CA LEU A 480 2.01 13.92 7.79
C LEU A 480 3.10 13.59 8.82
N VAL A 481 4.26 13.17 8.36
CA VAL A 481 5.44 12.94 9.22
C VAL A 481 5.95 14.26 9.81
N GLU A 482 5.95 15.33 9.03
CA GLU A 482 6.40 16.67 9.47
C GLU A 482 5.32 17.45 10.22
N PHE A 483 4.06 17.01 10.17
CA PHE A 483 2.96 17.71 10.83
C PHE A 483 3.14 17.72 12.36
N PRO A 484 3.24 18.88 13.00
CA PRO A 484 3.54 18.97 14.44
C PRO A 484 2.32 18.74 15.34
N GLY A 485 1.12 18.60 14.77
CA GLY A 485 -0.13 18.26 15.47
C GLY A 485 -0.32 16.77 15.66
N CYS A 486 -1.53 16.36 16.04
CA CYS A 486 -1.92 14.95 16.11
C CYS A 486 -2.48 14.47 14.77
N VAL A 487 -2.21 13.21 14.44
CA VAL A 487 -2.75 12.54 13.24
C VAL A 487 -3.42 11.24 13.66
N LEU A 488 -4.65 11.06 13.21
CA LEU A 488 -5.40 9.82 13.31
C LEU A 488 -5.78 9.37 11.90
N VAL A 489 -5.31 8.22 11.46
CA VAL A 489 -5.55 7.76 10.11
C VAL A 489 -6.14 6.36 10.11
N VAL A 490 -7.21 6.16 9.35
CA VAL A 490 -7.71 4.83 8.99
C VAL A 490 -7.10 4.47 7.65
N SER A 491 -6.35 3.38 7.58
CA SER A 491 -5.80 2.90 6.31
C SER A 491 -5.59 1.39 6.33
N HIS A 492 -5.61 0.81 5.13
CA HIS A 492 -5.24 -0.57 4.86
C HIS A 492 -3.86 -0.68 4.19
N ASP A 493 -3.24 0.45 3.84
CA ASP A 493 -1.89 0.50 3.26
C ASP A 493 -0.83 0.33 4.35
N ARG A 494 -0.10 -0.80 4.28
CA ARG A 494 0.94 -1.16 5.26
C ARG A 494 2.14 -0.20 5.21
N TYR A 495 2.58 0.19 4.01
CA TYR A 495 3.69 1.13 3.84
C TYR A 495 3.37 2.49 4.44
N PHE A 496 2.16 2.99 4.17
CA PHE A 496 1.67 4.24 4.73
C PHE A 496 1.64 4.21 6.25
N LEU A 497 1.05 3.15 6.84
CA LEU A 497 0.99 2.98 8.29
C LEU A 497 2.38 2.87 8.92
N ASN A 498 3.31 2.15 8.29
CA ASN A 498 4.68 2.01 8.78
C ASN A 498 5.46 3.32 8.78
N ARG A 499 5.24 4.15 7.76
CA ARG A 499 5.98 5.40 7.59
C ARG A 499 5.44 6.53 8.46
N VAL A 500 4.11 6.64 8.56
CA VAL A 500 3.44 7.77 9.22
C VAL A 500 3.17 7.51 10.68
N CYS A 501 2.75 6.29 11.07
CA CYS A 501 2.19 6.03 12.39
C CYS A 501 3.26 5.63 13.43
N THR A 502 3.09 6.15 14.64
CA THR A 502 3.89 5.82 15.83
C THR A 502 3.12 4.89 16.80
N GLY A 503 1.85 4.64 16.53
CA GLY A 503 1.01 3.70 17.26
C GLY A 503 -0.09 3.15 16.36
N ILE A 504 -0.52 1.91 16.60
CA ILE A 504 -1.55 1.21 15.84
C ILE A 504 -2.69 0.79 16.76
N LEU A 505 -3.90 1.16 16.39
CA LEU A 505 -5.14 0.74 17.01
C LEU A 505 -5.83 -0.28 16.09
N ALA A 506 -5.72 -1.56 16.43
CA ALA A 506 -6.18 -2.65 15.60
C ALA A 506 -7.54 -3.19 16.06
N PHE A 507 -8.53 -3.20 15.17
CA PHE A 507 -9.82 -3.84 15.37
C PHE A 507 -9.73 -5.32 14.97
N GLU A 508 -9.67 -6.21 15.99
CA GLU A 508 -9.39 -7.64 15.78
C GLU A 508 -10.65 -8.50 15.59
N GLY A 509 -11.84 -7.89 15.66
CA GLY A 509 -13.12 -8.60 15.62
C GLY A 509 -13.65 -8.92 17.02
N ASP A 510 -14.88 -9.46 17.08
CA ASP A 510 -15.58 -9.82 18.33
C ASP A 510 -15.62 -8.69 19.38
N GLY A 511 -15.61 -7.44 18.92
CA GLY A 511 -15.60 -6.26 19.77
C GLY A 511 -14.26 -5.96 20.43
N ARG A 512 -13.18 -6.67 20.09
CA ARG A 512 -11.84 -6.46 20.63
C ARG A 512 -11.09 -5.42 19.82
N VAL A 513 -10.43 -4.51 20.55
CA VAL A 513 -9.54 -3.50 19.96
C VAL A 513 -8.22 -3.52 20.73
N ALA A 514 -7.14 -3.68 20.03
CA ALA A 514 -5.79 -3.72 20.61
C ALA A 514 -5.00 -2.48 20.23
N PHE A 515 -4.36 -1.83 21.19
CA PHE A 515 -3.41 -0.76 20.93
C PHE A 515 -1.98 -1.30 21.03
N SER A 516 -1.14 -0.90 20.09
CA SER A 516 0.28 -1.21 20.08
C SER A 516 1.07 0.07 19.77
N GLU A 517 1.99 0.44 20.66
CA GLU A 517 3.01 1.42 20.34
C GLU A 517 3.93 0.85 19.25
N GLY A 518 4.45 1.72 18.40
CA GLY A 518 5.28 1.34 17.26
C GLY A 518 4.51 1.35 15.93
N ASN A 519 5.19 0.95 14.87
CA ASN A 519 4.64 0.88 13.53
C ASN A 519 3.80 -0.39 13.30
N PHE A 520 3.25 -0.53 12.10
CA PHE A 520 2.37 -1.65 11.76
C PHE A 520 3.11 -3.01 11.75
N ASP A 521 4.36 -3.06 11.30
CA ASP A 521 5.15 -4.30 11.28
C ASP A 521 5.43 -4.79 12.71
N TYR A 522 5.73 -3.87 13.62
CA TYR A 522 5.90 -4.20 15.04
C TYR A 522 4.60 -4.78 15.65
N TYR A 523 3.45 -4.18 15.32
CA TYR A 523 2.16 -4.73 15.72
C TYR A 523 1.94 -6.15 15.19
N LEU A 524 2.23 -6.41 13.91
CA LEU A 524 2.09 -7.75 13.31
C LEU A 524 3.01 -8.78 13.97
N GLU A 525 4.24 -8.41 14.24
CA GLU A 525 5.18 -9.29 14.92
C GLU A 525 4.71 -9.64 16.34
N LYS A 526 4.26 -8.64 17.09
CA LYS A 526 3.67 -8.80 18.42
C LYS A 526 2.45 -9.74 18.38
N LYS A 527 1.55 -9.54 17.40
CA LYS A 527 0.36 -10.38 17.20
C LYS A 527 0.76 -11.82 16.90
N ARG A 528 1.70 -12.06 15.98
CA ARG A 528 2.21 -13.40 15.65
C ARG A 528 2.77 -14.12 16.87
N ARG A 529 3.57 -13.44 17.69
CA ARG A 529 4.14 -13.99 18.93
C ARG A 529 3.05 -14.38 19.93
N LEU A 530 2.03 -13.54 20.11
CA LEU A 530 0.90 -13.82 21.01
C LEU A 530 0.08 -15.02 20.53
N THR A 531 -0.22 -15.11 19.22
CA THR A 531 -0.96 -16.23 18.63
C THR A 531 -0.17 -17.54 18.75
N ALA A 532 1.11 -17.54 18.41
CA ALA A 532 1.99 -18.72 18.56
C ALA A 532 2.03 -19.23 20.01
N ARG A 533 2.10 -18.33 21.00
CA ARG A 533 2.05 -18.67 22.42
C ARG A 533 0.68 -19.24 22.84
N GLN A 534 -0.42 -18.73 22.29
CA GLN A 534 -1.75 -19.27 22.54
C GLN A 534 -1.93 -20.67 21.92
N ASP A 535 -1.40 -20.89 20.72
CA ASP A 535 -1.44 -22.19 20.04
C ASP A 535 -0.58 -23.23 20.79
N GLU A 536 0.57 -22.86 21.32
CA GLU A 536 1.40 -23.73 22.16
C GLU A 536 0.66 -24.09 23.47
N LEU A 537 0.02 -23.11 24.10
CA LEU A 537 -0.79 -23.33 25.29
C LEU A 537 -2.04 -24.19 25.03
N SER A 538 -2.65 -24.05 23.85
CA SER A 538 -3.80 -24.86 23.43
C SER A 538 -3.41 -26.30 23.10
N LYS A 539 -2.26 -26.51 22.47
CA LYS A 539 -1.68 -27.84 22.19
C LYS A 539 -1.19 -28.55 23.46
N ALA A 540 -0.79 -27.78 24.48
CA ALA A 540 -0.39 -28.31 25.79
C ALA A 540 -1.59 -28.68 26.68
N ARG A 541 -2.84 -28.37 26.29
CA ARG A 541 -4.05 -28.84 26.97
C ARG A 541 -4.35 -30.28 26.52
N PRO A 542 -4.31 -31.29 27.41
CA PRO A 542 -4.69 -32.65 27.05
C PRO A 542 -6.16 -32.67 26.62
N ALA A 543 -6.45 -33.41 25.55
CA ALA A 543 -7.81 -33.60 25.04
C ALA A 543 -8.71 -34.14 26.16
N PRO A 544 -9.99 -33.73 26.25
CA PRO A 544 -10.89 -34.24 27.26
C PRO A 544 -11.10 -35.75 27.08
N ALA A 545 -10.55 -36.53 27.97
CA ALA A 545 -10.82 -37.98 28.08
C ALA A 545 -12.29 -38.17 28.39
N LYS A 546 -12.95 -39.03 27.62
CA LYS A 546 -14.32 -39.48 27.85
C LYS A 546 -14.51 -39.96 29.29
N ALA A 547 -15.59 -39.48 29.89
CA ALA A 547 -15.96 -39.72 31.26
C ALA A 547 -15.99 -41.21 31.64
N SER A 548 -15.23 -41.55 32.65
CA SER A 548 -15.61 -42.56 33.65
C SER A 548 -15.12 -42.02 35.00
N ALA A 549 -16.06 -41.64 35.87
CA ALA A 549 -15.75 -41.31 37.26
C ALA A 549 -15.20 -42.56 37.97
N PRO A 550 -14.22 -42.44 38.84
CA PRO A 550 -14.43 -42.09 40.22
C PRO A 550 -13.30 -41.30 40.93
N ALA A 551 -13.71 -40.65 42.02
CA ALA A 551 -12.98 -40.27 43.23
C ALA A 551 -11.83 -39.23 43.11
N ALA A 552 -12.05 -38.13 43.79
CA ALA A 552 -11.17 -37.00 44.03
C ALA A 552 -9.81 -37.37 44.63
N ALA A 553 -8.74 -36.86 43.95
CA ALA A 553 -7.42 -36.69 44.56
C ALA A 553 -7.13 -35.15 44.69
N PRO A 554 -6.46 -34.72 45.75
CA PRO A 554 -6.29 -33.29 46.04
C PRO A 554 -5.38 -32.59 45.05
N PRO A 555 -5.51 -31.25 44.85
CA PRO A 555 -4.72 -30.48 43.88
C PRO A 555 -3.22 -30.48 44.26
N PRO A 556 -2.32 -30.47 43.28
CA PRO A 556 -0.88 -30.38 43.55
C PRO A 556 -0.57 -29.03 44.18
N LYS A 557 0.06 -29.05 45.34
CA LYS A 557 0.55 -27.85 46.04
C LYS A 557 1.53 -27.07 45.15
N ALA A 558 1.29 -25.78 45.01
CA ALA A 558 2.22 -24.86 44.32
C ALA A 558 3.64 -25.02 44.90
N ARG A 559 4.62 -25.26 44.00
CA ARG A 559 6.03 -25.42 44.37
C ARG A 559 6.57 -24.06 44.75
N LYS A 560 6.96 -23.88 46.00
CA LYS A 560 7.67 -22.67 46.46
C LYS A 560 9.06 -22.62 45.88
N LEU A 561 9.55 -21.42 45.55
CA LEU A 561 10.93 -21.17 45.14
C LEU A 561 11.90 -21.72 46.17
N SER A 562 12.92 -22.49 45.74
CA SER A 562 13.99 -22.91 46.57
C SER A 562 14.88 -21.71 46.97
N PHE A 563 15.61 -21.82 48.06
CA PHE A 563 16.55 -20.78 48.53
C PHE A 563 17.56 -20.35 47.44
N LYS A 564 18.00 -21.31 46.62
CA LYS A 564 18.92 -21.09 45.51
C LYS A 564 18.25 -20.26 44.36
N GLU A 565 17.00 -20.55 44.05
CA GLU A 565 16.20 -19.81 43.04
C GLU A 565 15.84 -18.38 43.53
N GLN A 566 15.64 -18.20 44.83
CA GLN A 566 15.43 -16.84 45.41
C GLN A 566 16.71 -16.00 45.34
N GLN A 567 17.88 -16.59 45.59
CA GLN A 567 19.15 -15.90 45.47
C GLN A 567 19.49 -15.60 44.00
N GLU A 568 19.16 -16.51 43.08
CA GLU A 568 19.29 -16.32 41.63
C GLU A 568 18.41 -15.13 41.17
N LEU A 569 17.14 -15.09 41.59
CA LEU A 569 16.21 -14.00 41.23
C LEU A 569 16.70 -12.64 41.77
N ALA A 570 17.21 -12.59 43.00
CA ALA A 570 17.70 -11.36 43.59
C ALA A 570 18.95 -10.78 42.88
N GLY A 571 19.75 -11.61 42.22
CA GLY A 571 20.92 -11.16 41.47
C GLY A 571 20.67 -10.97 39.96
N MET A 572 19.53 -11.42 39.45
CA MET A 572 19.25 -11.49 38.01
C MET A 572 19.17 -10.11 37.35
N GLU A 573 18.54 -9.14 38.01
CA GLU A 573 18.37 -7.79 37.49
C GLU A 573 19.72 -7.09 37.25
N ALA A 574 20.63 -7.19 38.21
CA ALA A 574 21.98 -6.65 38.06
C ALA A 574 22.78 -7.37 36.96
N ALA A 575 22.59 -8.70 36.83
CA ALA A 575 23.29 -9.49 35.81
C ALA A 575 22.75 -9.19 34.41
N ILE A 576 21.47 -8.92 34.25
CA ILE A 576 20.86 -8.48 32.98
C ILE A 576 21.39 -7.09 32.58
N GLN A 577 21.45 -6.14 33.51
CA GLN A 577 22.03 -4.82 33.25
C GLN A 577 23.48 -4.86 32.75
N VAL A 578 24.29 -5.74 33.33
CA VAL A 578 25.69 -5.94 32.88
C VAL A 578 25.73 -6.54 31.48
N ALA A 579 24.87 -7.51 31.19
CA ALA A 579 24.81 -8.13 29.86
C ALA A 579 24.28 -7.17 28.77
N GLU A 580 23.33 -6.29 29.10
CA GLU A 580 22.84 -5.23 28.21
C GLU A 580 23.93 -4.16 27.96
N ALA A 581 24.71 -3.79 28.99
CA ALA A 581 25.83 -2.88 28.82
C ALA A 581 26.90 -3.45 27.87
N ASP A 582 27.14 -4.76 27.91
CA ASP A 582 28.05 -5.43 26.97
C ASP A 582 27.52 -5.38 25.52
N VAL A 583 26.22 -5.59 25.31
CA VAL A 583 25.58 -5.47 23.98
C VAL A 583 25.71 -4.02 23.49
N ALA A 584 25.37 -3.03 24.33
CA ALA A 584 25.45 -1.61 23.98
C ALA A 584 26.89 -1.18 23.64
N ARG A 585 27.88 -1.70 24.35
CA ARG A 585 29.32 -1.47 24.06
C ARG A 585 29.69 -2.00 22.68
N LEU A 586 29.28 -3.22 22.34
CA LEU A 586 29.56 -3.82 21.04
C LEU A 586 28.82 -3.06 19.91
N GLU A 587 27.57 -2.66 20.11
CA GLU A 587 26.79 -1.84 19.15
C GLU A 587 27.44 -0.47 18.92
N ALA A 588 27.91 0.19 19.98
CA ALA A 588 28.65 1.44 19.88
C ALA A 588 29.96 1.30 19.09
N MET A 589 30.65 0.16 19.21
CA MET A 589 31.85 -0.13 18.41
C MET A 589 31.51 -0.27 16.92
N PHE A 590 30.39 -0.93 16.56
CA PHE A 590 29.94 -1.05 15.18
C PHE A 590 29.45 0.29 14.59
N ALA A 591 28.91 1.18 15.41
CA ALA A 591 28.44 2.51 15.00
C ALA A 591 29.58 3.54 14.80
N ALA A 592 30.81 3.21 15.20
CA ALA A 592 31.94 4.13 15.08
C ALA A 592 32.35 4.36 13.61
N PRO A 593 32.54 5.62 13.15
CA PRO A 593 32.88 5.93 11.74
C PRO A 593 34.13 5.22 11.23
N ASP A 594 35.08 4.89 12.13
CA ASP A 594 36.36 4.25 11.81
C ASP A 594 36.34 2.71 11.95
N PHE A 595 35.19 2.11 12.24
CA PHE A 595 35.07 0.68 12.52
C PHE A 595 35.70 -0.21 11.43
N HIS A 596 35.35 0.04 10.18
CA HIS A 596 35.86 -0.75 9.04
C HIS A 596 37.36 -0.60 8.83
N ARG A 597 37.93 0.55 9.19
CA ARG A 597 39.38 0.80 9.08
C ARG A 597 40.18 0.08 10.17
N VAL A 598 39.62 0.02 11.38
CA VAL A 598 40.33 -0.51 12.57
C VAL A 598 40.08 -2.02 12.77
N HIS A 599 38.88 -2.50 12.41
CA HIS A 599 38.40 -3.84 12.78
C HIS A 599 38.04 -4.76 11.60
N ALA A 600 38.41 -4.41 10.35
CA ALA A 600 38.06 -5.19 9.14
C ALA A 600 38.36 -6.69 9.25
N ALA A 601 39.54 -7.06 9.76
CA ALA A 601 39.95 -8.45 9.90
C ALA A 601 39.22 -9.22 11.04
N ARG A 602 38.60 -8.49 11.99
CA ARG A 602 37.93 -9.07 13.16
C ARG A 602 36.40 -8.94 13.10
N THR A 603 35.86 -8.37 12.04
CA THR A 603 34.41 -8.16 11.88
C THR A 603 33.57 -9.43 12.05
N PRO A 604 33.93 -10.60 11.47
CA PRO A 604 33.14 -11.82 11.68
C PRO A 604 33.15 -12.30 13.15
N ALA A 605 34.29 -12.16 13.84
CA ALA A 605 34.39 -12.54 15.25
C ALA A 605 33.57 -11.60 16.15
N LEU A 606 33.59 -10.29 15.87
CA LEU A 606 32.81 -9.30 16.62
C LEU A 606 31.31 -9.45 16.40
N LEU A 607 30.89 -9.83 15.19
CA LEU A 607 29.49 -10.16 14.91
C LEU A 607 29.03 -11.38 15.70
N ALA A 608 29.86 -12.44 15.74
CA ALA A 608 29.57 -13.64 16.54
C ALA A 608 29.51 -13.32 18.04
N GLU A 609 30.40 -12.44 18.55
CA GLU A 609 30.37 -11.96 19.94
C GLU A 609 29.07 -11.16 20.22
N MET A 610 28.64 -10.31 19.32
CA MET A 610 27.40 -9.54 19.48
C MET A 610 26.16 -10.45 19.49
N GLU A 611 26.10 -11.43 18.58
CA GLU A 611 24.99 -12.41 18.57
C GLU A 611 25.00 -13.28 19.85
N ALA A 612 26.16 -13.70 20.32
CA ALA A 612 26.27 -14.44 21.57
C ALA A 612 25.85 -13.61 22.79
N ALA A 613 26.21 -12.33 22.82
CA ALA A 613 25.79 -11.40 23.87
C ALA A 613 24.27 -11.17 23.85
N LYS A 614 23.66 -10.95 22.69
CA LYS A 614 22.19 -10.83 22.52
C LYS A 614 21.45 -12.11 22.95
N ALA A 615 21.97 -13.27 22.55
CA ALA A 615 21.41 -14.57 22.95
C ALA A 615 21.54 -14.83 24.46
N LYS A 616 22.57 -14.28 25.11
CA LYS A 616 22.76 -14.37 26.57
C LYS A 616 21.70 -13.53 27.28
N VAL A 617 21.50 -12.29 26.86
CA VAL A 617 20.47 -11.39 27.41
C VAL A 617 19.08 -12.02 27.28
N THR A 618 18.71 -12.55 26.12
CA THR A 618 17.42 -13.21 25.89
C THR A 618 17.21 -14.41 26.83
N ARG A 619 18.24 -15.23 27.03
CA ARG A 619 18.16 -16.38 27.97
C ARG A 619 18.01 -15.94 29.43
N MET A 620 18.67 -14.84 29.82
CA MET A 620 18.55 -14.31 31.17
C MET A 620 17.17 -13.74 31.43
N PHE A 621 16.57 -13.02 30.48
CA PHE A 621 15.17 -12.55 30.57
C PHE A 621 14.17 -13.70 30.68
N ALA A 622 14.29 -14.72 29.83
CA ALA A 622 13.41 -15.89 29.90
C ALA A 622 13.52 -16.61 31.27
N ARG A 623 14.70 -16.70 31.82
CA ARG A 623 14.91 -17.30 33.14
C ARG A 623 14.37 -16.42 34.29
N TRP A 624 14.49 -15.11 34.15
CA TRP A 624 13.91 -14.15 35.09
C TRP A 624 12.38 -14.23 35.12
N GLU A 625 11.73 -14.27 33.96
CA GLU A 625 10.28 -14.45 33.84
C GLU A 625 9.80 -15.76 34.44
N GLU A 626 10.53 -16.85 34.23
CA GLU A 626 10.24 -18.17 34.82
C GLU A 626 10.27 -18.14 36.34
N LEU A 627 11.28 -17.51 36.93
CA LEU A 627 11.44 -17.37 38.37
C LEU A 627 10.37 -16.40 38.99
N GLU A 628 10.03 -15.32 38.30
CA GLU A 628 8.95 -14.40 38.70
C GLU A 628 7.58 -15.09 38.66
N ALA A 629 7.31 -15.89 37.61
CA ALA A 629 6.08 -16.68 37.52
C ALA A 629 5.95 -17.70 38.66
N LEU A 630 7.06 -18.38 39.02
CA LEU A 630 7.09 -19.28 40.16
C LEU A 630 6.92 -18.57 41.51
N ARG A 631 7.45 -17.36 41.64
CA ARG A 631 7.23 -16.48 42.80
C ARG A 631 5.78 -16.07 42.94
N ALA A 632 5.15 -15.64 41.87
CA ALA A 632 3.74 -15.26 41.85
C ALA A 632 2.80 -16.45 42.12
N ALA A 633 3.14 -17.65 41.66
CA ALA A 633 2.37 -18.88 41.91
C ALA A 633 2.55 -19.45 43.34
N GLY A 634 3.64 -19.07 44.05
CA GLY A 634 3.98 -19.56 45.41
C GLY A 634 3.62 -18.54 46.52
N ALA A 635 3.19 -17.34 46.20
CA ALA A 635 2.67 -16.33 47.11
C ALA A 635 1.19 -16.50 47.30
#